data_d9c16b045482bdb1f3bf97747889cbb7
#
_entry.id   d9c16b045482bdb1f3bf97747889cbb7
#
_cell.length_a   1.000
_cell.length_b   1.000
_cell.length_c   1.000
_cell.angle_alpha   90.00
_cell.angle_beta   90.00
_cell.angle_gamma   90.00
#
_symmetry.space_group_name_H-M   'P 1'
#
loop_
_entity.id
_entity.type
_entity.pdbx_description
1 polymer ?
#
loop_
_entity_poly.entity_id
_entity_poly.type
_entity_poly.pdbx_seq_one_letter_code
_entity_poly.pdbx_strand_id
1 'polypeptide(L)'
;MTSPAREERQRLESSLTRLASHPAALPTLLYEPQTWCTIIQDCTDLEALAFSDLVWYKKLVLEVTDWLTLTCMSKDGEHKNGRYPSPLFEHLLKLKVWLIERFRIGERQLMLVWAALIGLLGAMAAECFRKATDFVHFLATGSESEIVSSFAQLPLWQRLVVPTAGGLLAGVTLWIGRRLTTRLRQQTTTDYMEAIVVGSGIISVPASIVKSLSALFSISTGASIGREGPLVQISSLVASLVARLRDFPVAQRRHLVACGAAAGIASAYNAPIAGSFFVAEIILGTVVVEALGPLILASVVATFTAQVLHGGGPIYKSPGFTLHTYWELIPLSFVGLVSGLLAPIYLRFLRAAERLFSTVDIPVPAKLALGGAIVGAMAIISPDVCGNGQGLLSTLFRQNWFSDEILAILLLKLVATAATFGSGAVGGVFTPTLFIGAAVGMLYGRTFLYAFPGLQLDPGMCGIVGMGSFIAAATGAPLMSILMAFELTLDYTLAPLLMVNCVVAYYCSSIFEKQFIYGESLERKGAAFFNQQLADAKIIDLIRRDPVTLPNNATFAEIAHTFVQHRLQHIYITGKDEQFLGAVSLHDIKEFLDRPELARMVIAADLVNADFPRISPDQGMGTALEKFLEVNAERLPVVDNLSSRRLIGSISKTDIMLHLAGKQSSKISR
;
A
#
# COMPACT_ATOMS: atom_id res chain seq x y z
N MET A 1 -32.69 6.51 35.82
CA MET A 1 -32.86 5.17 35.22
C MET A 1 -31.48 4.55 35.07
N THR A 2 -31.12 3.67 35.97
CA THR A 2 -29.83 2.96 35.95
C THR A 2 -29.93 1.83 34.94
N SER A 3 -28.98 1.80 33.99
CA SER A 3 -28.94 0.81 32.93
C SER A 3 -28.68 -0.59 33.49
N PRO A 4 -29.41 -1.64 33.06
CA PRO A 4 -29.23 -3.03 33.51
C PRO A 4 -27.78 -3.53 33.41
N ALA A 5 -27.03 -3.03 32.43
CA ALA A 5 -25.60 -3.34 32.22
C ALA A 5 -24.68 -2.92 33.39
N ARG A 6 -25.09 -1.95 34.23
CA ARG A 6 -24.31 -1.47 35.37
C ARG A 6 -24.47 -2.36 36.60
N GLU A 7 -25.65 -2.95 36.77
CA GLU A 7 -25.92 -3.91 37.85
C GLU A 7 -25.27 -5.28 37.57
N GLU A 8 -25.27 -5.74 36.35
CA GLU A 8 -24.58 -6.97 35.94
C GLU A 8 -23.07 -6.86 36.09
N ARG A 9 -22.50 -5.72 35.71
CA ARG A 9 -21.07 -5.44 35.89
C ARG A 9 -20.69 -5.47 37.38
N GLN A 10 -21.50 -4.89 38.26
CA GLN A 10 -21.28 -4.93 39.70
C GLN A 10 -21.40 -6.35 40.28
N ARG A 11 -22.30 -7.19 39.76
CA ARG A 11 -22.42 -8.60 40.16
C ARG A 11 -21.19 -9.42 39.74
N LEU A 12 -20.69 -9.22 38.52
CA LEU A 12 -19.46 -9.87 38.01
C LEU A 12 -18.22 -9.44 38.81
N GLU A 13 -18.06 -8.14 39.06
CA GLU A 13 -16.96 -7.61 39.88
C GLU A 13 -17.01 -8.14 41.31
N SER A 14 -18.22 -8.28 41.91
CA SER A 14 -18.39 -8.86 43.23
C SER A 14 -18.11 -10.36 43.29
N SER A 15 -18.40 -11.10 42.20
CA SER A 15 -18.11 -12.54 42.10
C SER A 15 -16.61 -12.79 41.90
N LEU A 16 -15.95 -11.98 41.08
CA LEU A 16 -14.51 -12.03 40.89
C LEU A 16 -13.72 -11.61 42.13
N THR A 17 -14.24 -10.64 42.88
CA THR A 17 -13.62 -10.20 44.14
C THR A 17 -13.75 -11.26 45.24
N ARG A 18 -14.86 -12.03 45.31
CA ARG A 18 -15.01 -13.19 46.20
C ARG A 18 -14.08 -14.33 45.83
N LEU A 19 -13.84 -14.59 44.54
CA LEU A 19 -12.87 -15.58 44.07
C LEU A 19 -11.43 -15.18 44.42
N ALA A 20 -11.11 -13.89 44.36
CA ALA A 20 -9.79 -13.37 44.67
C ALA A 20 -9.48 -13.33 46.17
N SER A 21 -10.54 -13.27 47.03
CA SER A 21 -10.37 -13.16 48.49
C SER A 21 -10.18 -14.49 49.22
N HIS A 22 -10.36 -15.64 48.55
CA HIS A 22 -10.14 -16.99 49.12
C HIS A 22 -9.26 -17.88 48.24
N PRO A 23 -7.96 -17.67 48.23
CA PRO A 23 -7.04 -18.44 47.39
C PRO A 23 -6.90 -19.92 47.78
N ALA A 24 -7.36 -20.31 48.98
CA ALA A 24 -7.33 -21.71 49.45
C ALA A 24 -8.45 -22.62 48.88
N ALA A 25 -9.51 -22.03 48.28
CA ALA A 25 -10.64 -22.77 47.71
C ALA A 25 -10.51 -23.04 46.17
N LEU A 26 -9.51 -22.48 45.53
CA LEU A 26 -9.29 -22.63 44.09
C LEU A 26 -9.07 -24.08 43.62
N PRO A 27 -8.39 -24.97 44.34
CA PRO A 27 -8.15 -26.33 43.85
C PRO A 27 -9.39 -27.21 43.77
N THR A 28 -10.40 -26.94 44.62
CA THR A 28 -11.63 -27.75 44.69
C THR A 28 -12.70 -27.31 43.70
N LEU A 29 -12.73 -26.01 43.35
CA LEU A 29 -13.69 -25.44 42.38
C LEU A 29 -13.31 -25.73 40.91
N LEU A 30 -12.06 -26.06 40.65
CA LEU A 30 -11.57 -26.40 39.28
C LEU A 30 -11.95 -27.81 38.84
N TYR A 31 -12.48 -28.67 39.73
CA TYR A 31 -12.80 -30.06 39.41
C TYR A 31 -14.30 -30.35 39.16
N GLU A 32 -15.20 -29.37 39.28
CA GLU A 32 -16.62 -29.57 38.98
C GLU A 32 -16.97 -29.03 37.56
N PRO A 33 -17.29 -29.94 36.62
CA PRO A 33 -17.63 -29.55 35.22
C PRO A 33 -18.90 -28.68 35.12
N GLN A 34 -19.79 -28.71 36.10
CA GLN A 34 -21.05 -27.97 36.10
C GLN A 34 -20.86 -26.47 36.36
N THR A 35 -19.84 -26.07 37.10
CA THR A 35 -19.53 -24.67 37.41
C THR A 35 -18.99 -23.92 36.18
N TRP A 36 -18.27 -24.61 35.29
CA TRP A 36 -17.77 -24.04 34.06
C TRP A 36 -18.84 -23.84 32.97
N CYS A 37 -19.86 -24.74 32.95
CA CYS A 37 -20.98 -24.57 32.02
C CYS A 37 -21.80 -23.31 32.35
N THR A 38 -22.00 -22.99 33.63
CA THR A 38 -22.74 -21.78 34.04
C THR A 38 -21.95 -20.51 33.69
N ILE A 39 -20.65 -20.50 33.95
CA ILE A 39 -19.77 -19.34 33.59
C ILE A 39 -19.68 -19.14 32.09
N ILE A 40 -19.66 -20.22 31.31
CA ILE A 40 -19.62 -20.14 29.82
C ILE A 40 -21.00 -19.71 29.26
N GLN A 41 -22.09 -20.15 29.88
CA GLN A 41 -23.45 -19.78 29.47
C GLN A 41 -23.77 -18.31 29.77
N ASP A 42 -23.35 -17.79 30.91
CA ASP A 42 -23.45 -16.36 31.25
C ASP A 42 -22.57 -15.47 30.36
N CYS A 43 -21.49 -16.00 29.76
CA CYS A 43 -20.64 -15.29 28.79
C CYS A 43 -21.21 -15.24 27.36
N THR A 44 -22.16 -16.13 27.02
CA THR A 44 -22.78 -16.15 25.68
C THR A 44 -23.91 -15.13 25.53
N ASP A 45 -24.49 -14.65 26.62
CA ASP A 45 -25.57 -13.64 26.63
C ASP A 45 -25.05 -12.18 26.62
N LEU A 46 -23.71 -11.96 26.62
CA LEU A 46 -23.05 -10.66 26.63
C LEU A 46 -22.79 -10.08 25.24
N GLU A 47 -23.66 -10.30 24.27
CA GLU A 47 -23.52 -9.79 22.88
C GLU A 47 -23.67 -8.26 22.72
N ALA A 48 -23.77 -7.49 23.77
CA ALA A 48 -24.07 -6.04 23.72
C ALA A 48 -22.91 -5.11 24.14
N LEU A 49 -21.71 -5.59 24.42
CA LEU A 49 -20.57 -4.74 24.77
C LEU A 49 -19.46 -4.82 23.71
N ALA A 50 -18.93 -3.65 23.35
CA ALA A 50 -17.96 -3.36 22.31
C ALA A 50 -17.10 -4.55 21.86
N PHE A 51 -17.32 -4.99 20.61
CA PHE A 51 -16.81 -6.19 19.95
C PHE A 51 -15.27 -6.37 19.96
N SER A 52 -14.52 -5.31 20.25
CA SER A 52 -13.05 -5.33 20.24
C SER A 52 -12.43 -5.87 21.54
N ASP A 53 -13.05 -5.63 22.69
CA ASP A 53 -12.46 -6.00 23.99
C ASP A 53 -12.76 -7.46 24.35
N LEU A 54 -13.88 -7.99 23.86
CA LEU A 54 -14.32 -9.37 24.14
C LEU A 54 -13.55 -10.42 23.35
N VAL A 55 -13.14 -10.10 22.12
CA VAL A 55 -12.39 -11.02 21.24
C VAL A 55 -11.00 -11.30 21.81
N TRP A 56 -10.38 -10.31 22.45
CA TRP A 56 -9.05 -10.47 23.04
C TRP A 56 -9.10 -11.30 24.33
N TYR A 57 -10.12 -11.09 25.15
CA TYR A 57 -10.32 -11.84 26.38
C TYR A 57 -10.67 -13.32 26.09
N LYS A 58 -11.53 -13.59 25.10
CA LYS A 58 -11.84 -14.95 24.64
C LYS A 58 -10.60 -15.65 24.08
N LYS A 59 -9.76 -14.96 23.32
CA LYS A 59 -8.55 -15.54 22.73
C LYS A 59 -7.49 -15.84 23.79
N LEU A 60 -7.32 -14.97 24.78
CA LEU A 60 -6.39 -15.18 25.89
C LEU A 60 -6.83 -16.35 26.79
N VAL A 61 -8.13 -16.46 27.06
CA VAL A 61 -8.69 -17.58 27.85
C VAL A 61 -8.57 -18.90 27.07
N LEU A 62 -8.79 -18.91 25.75
CA LEU A 62 -8.63 -20.08 24.89
C LEU A 62 -7.15 -20.49 24.76
N GLU A 63 -6.22 -19.57 24.57
CA GLU A 63 -4.79 -19.89 24.50
C GLU A 63 -4.24 -20.40 25.84
N VAL A 64 -4.74 -19.90 26.97
CA VAL A 64 -4.37 -20.39 28.32
C VAL A 64 -5.01 -21.76 28.60
N THR A 65 -6.25 -22.00 28.16
CA THR A 65 -6.92 -23.30 28.29
C THR A 65 -6.32 -24.35 27.35
N ASP A 66 -5.99 -24.01 26.10
CA ASP A 66 -5.32 -24.93 25.17
C ASP A 66 -3.90 -25.29 25.65
N TRP A 67 -3.17 -24.30 26.22
CA TRP A 67 -1.84 -24.58 26.80
C TRP A 67 -1.93 -25.43 28.07
N LEU A 68 -2.94 -25.22 28.92
CA LEU A 68 -3.21 -26.04 30.10
C LEU A 68 -3.68 -27.46 29.73
N THR A 69 -4.51 -27.62 28.68
CA THR A 69 -4.95 -28.92 28.18
C THR A 69 -3.82 -29.69 27.48
N LEU A 70 -2.98 -29.02 26.69
CA LEU A 70 -1.79 -29.63 26.07
C LEU A 70 -0.75 -30.08 27.11
N THR A 71 -0.62 -29.35 28.23
CA THR A 71 0.29 -29.74 29.32
C THR A 71 -0.27 -30.84 30.18
N CYS A 72 -1.60 -31.00 30.29
CA CYS A 72 -2.26 -32.08 31.02
C CYS A 72 -2.40 -33.37 30.20
N MET A 73 -2.56 -33.29 28.87
CA MET A 73 -2.71 -34.49 28.00
C MET A 73 -1.40 -35.16 27.60
N SER A 74 -0.25 -34.60 27.94
CA SER A 74 1.07 -35.16 27.60
C SER A 74 1.62 -36.13 28.65
N LYS A 75 0.79 -36.65 29.60
CA LYS A 75 1.26 -37.67 30.57
C LYS A 75 0.20 -38.68 30.90
N ASP A 76 0.03 -39.66 30.01
CA ASP A 76 -0.27 -41.01 30.44
C ASP A 76 1.06 -41.68 30.77
N GLY A 77 1.21 -42.07 32.04
CA GLY A 77 2.28 -42.97 32.50
C GLY A 77 3.22 -42.36 33.55
N GLU A 78 2.96 -42.80 34.83
CA GLU A 78 3.83 -42.73 36.00
C GLU A 78 3.72 -41.52 36.93
N HIS A 79 2.97 -41.76 38.00
CA HIS A 79 3.09 -41.04 39.26
C HIS A 79 4.52 -41.05 39.79
N LYS A 80 5.14 -39.88 39.93
CA LYS A 80 5.99 -39.53 41.09
C LYS A 80 6.45 -38.06 41.00
N ASN A 81 6.22 -37.35 42.08
CA ASN A 81 6.75 -36.04 42.47
C ASN A 81 6.20 -34.79 41.76
N GLY A 82 5.22 -34.16 42.41
CA GLY A 82 4.78 -32.78 42.14
C GLY A 82 5.95 -31.79 42.25
N ARG A 83 6.48 -31.37 41.09
CA ARG A 83 7.30 -30.15 41.01
C ARG A 83 6.35 -28.98 40.75
N TYR A 84 6.13 -28.19 41.78
CA TYR A 84 5.56 -26.87 41.63
C TYR A 84 6.38 -26.08 40.60
N PRO A 85 5.76 -25.24 39.75
CA PRO A 85 6.52 -24.38 38.84
C PRO A 85 7.49 -23.53 39.66
N SER A 86 8.71 -23.40 39.15
CA SER A 86 9.77 -22.69 39.84
C SER A 86 9.32 -21.28 40.25
N PRO A 87 9.71 -20.77 41.42
CA PRO A 87 9.29 -19.44 41.89
C PRO A 87 9.61 -18.33 40.87
N LEU A 88 10.58 -18.56 40.00
CA LEU A 88 10.94 -17.69 38.89
C LEU A 88 9.82 -17.58 37.83
N PHE A 89 9.14 -18.72 37.54
CA PHE A 89 8.02 -18.75 36.59
C PHE A 89 6.78 -18.01 37.14
N GLU A 90 6.52 -18.15 38.42
CA GLU A 90 5.44 -17.43 39.09
C GLU A 90 5.71 -15.92 39.16
N HIS A 91 6.96 -15.52 39.37
CA HIS A 91 7.37 -14.11 39.30
C HIS A 91 7.28 -13.54 37.89
N LEU A 92 7.66 -14.30 36.87
CA LEU A 92 7.53 -13.89 35.47
C LEU A 92 6.05 -13.77 35.03
N LEU A 93 5.19 -14.66 35.51
CA LEU A 93 3.75 -14.58 35.27
C LEU A 93 3.12 -13.37 35.99
N LYS A 94 3.47 -13.14 37.25
CA LYS A 94 3.05 -11.95 38.00
C LYS A 94 3.55 -10.65 37.37
N LEU A 95 4.80 -10.65 36.89
CA LEU A 95 5.38 -9.51 36.17
C LEU A 95 4.65 -9.27 34.84
N LYS A 96 4.31 -10.36 34.12
CA LYS A 96 3.57 -10.29 32.87
C LYS A 96 2.14 -9.75 33.10
N VAL A 97 1.45 -10.26 34.09
CA VAL A 97 0.09 -9.78 34.46
C VAL A 97 0.16 -8.33 34.95
N TRP A 98 1.11 -7.98 35.81
CA TRP A 98 1.31 -6.62 36.28
C TRP A 98 1.64 -5.64 35.14
N LEU A 99 2.48 -6.04 34.18
CA LEU A 99 2.78 -5.27 32.97
C LEU A 99 1.52 -5.07 32.12
N ILE A 100 0.71 -6.11 31.94
CA ILE A 100 -0.54 -6.04 31.15
C ILE A 100 -1.58 -5.14 31.86
N GLU A 101 -1.71 -5.24 33.19
CA GLU A 101 -2.65 -4.41 33.98
C GLU A 101 -2.16 -2.96 34.12
N ARG A 102 -0.86 -2.75 34.30
CA ARG A 102 -0.26 -1.41 34.46
C ARG A 102 -0.19 -0.63 33.16
N PHE A 103 0.15 -1.33 32.07
CA PHE A 103 0.11 -0.80 30.72
C PHE A 103 -1.06 -1.47 29.98
N ARG A 104 -2.25 -0.92 30.09
CA ARG A 104 -3.36 -1.26 29.19
C ARG A 104 -2.98 -0.82 27.77
N ILE A 105 -2.03 -1.54 27.16
CA ILE A 105 -1.55 -1.28 25.80
C ILE A 105 -2.70 -1.66 24.87
N GLY A 106 -3.47 -0.68 24.46
CA GLY A 106 -4.49 -0.84 23.43
C GLY A 106 -3.86 -1.28 22.11
N GLU A 107 -4.65 -1.84 21.22
CA GLU A 107 -4.18 -2.26 19.88
C GLU A 107 -3.44 -1.15 19.12
N ARG A 108 -3.87 0.11 19.29
CA ARG A 108 -3.21 1.29 18.68
C ARG A 108 -1.77 1.50 19.21
N GLN A 109 -1.55 1.31 20.52
CA GLN A 109 -0.22 1.47 21.13
C GLN A 109 0.72 0.31 20.71
N LEU A 110 0.17 -0.90 20.60
CA LEU A 110 0.91 -2.06 20.12
C LEU A 110 1.37 -1.87 18.66
N MET A 111 0.55 -1.25 17.82
CA MET A 111 0.92 -0.91 16.44
C MET A 111 2.12 0.05 16.37
N LEU A 112 2.27 0.98 17.33
CA LEU A 112 3.44 1.86 17.40
C LEU A 112 4.72 1.06 17.70
N VAL A 113 4.67 0.09 18.61
CA VAL A 113 5.82 -0.77 18.92
C VAL A 113 6.24 -1.57 17.68
N TRP A 114 5.28 -2.15 16.95
CA TRP A 114 5.57 -2.85 15.70
C TRP A 114 6.12 -1.92 14.61
N ALA A 115 5.60 -0.70 14.52
CA ALA A 115 6.09 0.30 13.59
C ALA A 115 7.56 0.69 13.88
N ALA A 116 7.90 0.88 15.15
CA ALA A 116 9.30 1.14 15.56
C ALA A 116 10.23 -0.03 15.22
N LEU A 117 9.81 -1.27 15.49
CA LEU A 117 10.56 -2.47 15.14
C LEU A 117 10.77 -2.58 13.63
N ILE A 118 9.72 -2.33 12.84
CA ILE A 118 9.78 -2.33 11.38
C ILE A 118 10.68 -1.20 10.87
N GLY A 119 10.65 -0.03 11.51
CA GLY A 119 11.57 1.07 11.20
C GLY A 119 13.03 0.65 11.34
N LEU A 120 13.36 0.03 12.47
CA LEU A 120 14.71 -0.49 12.74
C LEU A 120 15.12 -1.56 11.72
N LEU A 121 14.33 -2.62 11.58
CA LEU A 121 14.66 -3.75 10.70
C LEU A 121 14.66 -3.35 9.23
N GLY A 122 13.72 -2.46 8.82
CA GLY A 122 13.66 -1.92 7.47
C GLY A 122 14.89 -1.09 7.10
N ALA A 123 15.37 -0.25 8.02
CA ALA A 123 16.58 0.53 7.82
C ALA A 123 17.83 -0.36 7.75
N MET A 124 17.93 -1.38 8.61
CA MET A 124 19.03 -2.35 8.55
C MET A 124 19.07 -3.10 7.21
N ALA A 125 17.91 -3.50 6.71
CA ALA A 125 17.80 -4.17 5.43
C ALA A 125 18.13 -3.23 4.24
N ALA A 126 17.72 -1.97 4.30
CA ALA A 126 18.09 -0.94 3.35
C ALA A 126 19.60 -0.70 3.34
N GLU A 127 20.22 -0.69 4.51
CA GLU A 127 21.66 -0.53 4.66
C GLU A 127 22.44 -1.73 4.10
N CYS A 128 21.97 -2.92 4.37
CA CYS A 128 22.55 -4.13 3.80
C CYS A 128 22.56 -4.08 2.26
N PHE A 129 21.44 -3.62 1.66
CA PHE A 129 21.35 -3.44 0.20
C PHE A 129 22.30 -2.35 -0.30
N ARG A 130 22.46 -1.25 0.43
CA ARG A 130 23.40 -0.16 0.08
C ARG A 130 24.84 -0.68 0.05
N LYS A 131 25.28 -1.37 1.12
CA LYS A 131 26.61 -1.98 1.17
C LYS A 131 26.83 -3.02 0.07
N ALA A 132 25.80 -3.80 -0.24
CA ALA A 132 25.86 -4.72 -1.37
C ALA A 132 26.02 -3.99 -2.72
N THR A 133 25.35 -2.83 -2.89
CA THR A 133 25.51 -1.98 -4.06
C THR A 133 26.93 -1.45 -4.19
N ASP A 134 27.49 -0.95 -3.10
CA ASP A 134 28.87 -0.41 -3.06
C ASP A 134 29.90 -1.52 -3.32
N PHE A 135 29.70 -2.71 -2.77
CA PHE A 135 30.55 -3.88 -3.00
C PHE A 135 30.53 -4.33 -4.49
N VAL A 136 29.35 -4.43 -5.11
CA VAL A 136 29.25 -4.78 -6.54
C VAL A 136 29.82 -3.67 -7.41
N HIS A 137 29.66 -2.40 -7.03
CA HIS A 137 30.29 -1.27 -7.69
C HIS A 137 31.82 -1.38 -7.66
N PHE A 138 32.41 -1.68 -6.49
CA PHE A 138 33.84 -1.93 -6.35
C PHE A 138 34.32 -3.08 -7.25
N LEU A 139 33.58 -4.18 -7.30
CA LEU A 139 33.92 -5.31 -8.19
C LEU A 139 33.88 -4.91 -9.68
N ALA A 140 32.97 -4.02 -10.08
CA ALA A 140 32.79 -3.61 -11.46
C ALA A 140 33.78 -2.54 -11.94
N THR A 141 34.20 -1.64 -11.02
CA THR A 141 35.03 -0.47 -11.36
C THR A 141 36.42 -0.50 -10.73
N GLY A 142 36.65 -1.34 -9.71
CA GLY A 142 37.90 -1.37 -8.92
C GLY A 142 38.07 -0.16 -7.98
N SER A 143 37.04 0.68 -7.80
CA SER A 143 37.10 1.91 -7.01
C SER A 143 36.02 1.94 -5.93
N GLU A 144 36.36 2.40 -4.73
CA GLU A 144 35.44 2.64 -3.61
C GLU A 144 34.81 4.05 -3.66
N SER A 145 35.18 4.87 -4.65
CA SER A 145 34.65 6.22 -4.78
C SER A 145 33.20 6.24 -5.30
N GLU A 146 32.53 7.39 -5.22
CA GLU A 146 31.19 7.56 -5.79
C GLU A 146 31.14 7.18 -7.27
N ILE A 147 29.98 6.72 -7.75
CA ILE A 147 29.78 6.22 -9.11
C ILE A 147 30.33 7.17 -10.18
N VAL A 148 30.02 8.47 -10.06
CA VAL A 148 30.45 9.47 -11.03
C VAL A 148 31.98 9.60 -11.06
N SER A 149 32.63 9.72 -9.90
CA SER A 149 34.07 9.85 -9.80
C SER A 149 34.81 8.58 -10.22
N SER A 150 34.26 7.40 -9.94
CA SER A 150 34.77 6.13 -10.44
C SER A 150 34.73 6.09 -11.96
N PHE A 151 33.60 6.43 -12.59
CA PHE A 151 33.44 6.44 -14.05
C PHE A 151 34.34 7.48 -14.72
N ALA A 152 34.60 8.61 -14.09
CA ALA A 152 35.52 9.62 -14.61
C ALA A 152 36.97 9.08 -14.75
N GLN A 153 37.36 8.13 -13.89
CA GLN A 153 38.69 7.51 -13.90
C GLN A 153 38.80 6.31 -14.86
N LEU A 154 37.64 5.73 -15.27
CA LEU A 154 37.65 4.58 -16.18
C LEU A 154 38.06 4.97 -17.62
N PRO A 155 38.79 4.09 -18.33
CA PRO A 155 39.03 4.25 -19.76
C PRO A 155 37.71 4.23 -20.55
N LEU A 156 37.67 4.94 -21.70
CA LEU A 156 36.44 5.17 -22.48
C LEU A 156 35.69 3.88 -22.81
N TRP A 157 36.40 2.80 -23.17
CA TRP A 157 35.77 1.53 -23.51
C TRP A 157 35.08 0.86 -22.30
N GLN A 158 35.66 1.01 -21.09
CA GLN A 158 35.02 0.49 -19.86
C GLN A 158 33.76 1.27 -19.49
N ARG A 159 33.72 2.58 -19.78
CA ARG A 159 32.49 3.40 -19.57
C ARG A 159 31.32 2.87 -20.37
N LEU A 160 31.58 2.25 -21.54
CA LEU A 160 30.55 1.60 -22.35
C LEU A 160 30.24 0.19 -21.85
N VAL A 161 31.30 -0.61 -21.58
CA VAL A 161 31.13 -2.05 -21.27
C VAL A 161 30.50 -2.29 -19.90
N VAL A 162 30.90 -1.52 -18.87
CA VAL A 162 30.41 -1.74 -17.50
C VAL A 162 28.88 -1.59 -17.39
N PRO A 163 28.24 -0.50 -17.87
CA PRO A 163 26.78 -0.40 -17.82
C PRO A 163 26.07 -1.42 -18.73
N THR A 164 26.66 -1.76 -19.86
CA THR A 164 26.12 -2.78 -20.78
C THR A 164 26.10 -4.16 -20.12
N ALA A 165 27.22 -4.57 -19.51
CA ALA A 165 27.33 -5.84 -18.80
C ALA A 165 26.41 -5.89 -17.58
N GLY A 166 26.33 -4.80 -16.82
CA GLY A 166 25.41 -4.67 -15.70
C GLY A 166 23.94 -4.78 -16.09
N GLY A 167 23.56 -4.12 -17.18
CA GLY A 167 22.23 -4.25 -17.77
C GLY A 167 21.92 -5.69 -18.22
N LEU A 168 22.91 -6.37 -18.86
CA LEU A 168 22.78 -7.77 -19.25
C LEU A 168 22.56 -8.67 -18.03
N LEU A 169 23.38 -8.55 -16.98
CA LEU A 169 23.28 -9.34 -15.75
C LEU A 169 21.93 -9.09 -15.03
N ALA A 170 21.51 -7.84 -14.97
CA ALA A 170 20.21 -7.46 -14.42
C ALA A 170 19.06 -8.12 -15.20
N GLY A 171 19.14 -8.09 -16.52
CA GLY A 171 18.15 -8.71 -17.40
C GLY A 171 18.12 -10.23 -17.30
N VAL A 172 19.29 -10.88 -17.21
CA VAL A 172 19.40 -12.34 -16.99
C VAL A 172 18.77 -12.71 -15.66
N THR A 173 19.04 -11.93 -14.60
CA THR A 173 18.43 -12.14 -13.29
C THR A 173 16.89 -12.08 -13.35
N LEU A 174 16.32 -11.10 -14.03
CA LEU A 174 14.86 -11.00 -14.24
C LEU A 174 14.31 -12.15 -15.08
N TRP A 175 15.01 -12.55 -16.12
CA TRP A 175 14.59 -13.63 -17.01
C TRP A 175 14.55 -14.99 -16.30
N ILE A 176 15.61 -15.33 -15.55
CA ILE A 176 15.68 -16.53 -14.70
C ILE A 176 14.59 -16.46 -13.62
N GLY A 177 14.48 -15.31 -12.93
CA GLY A 177 13.51 -15.11 -11.88
C GLY A 177 12.06 -15.29 -12.34
N ARG A 178 11.70 -14.76 -13.52
CA ARG A 178 10.37 -14.98 -14.11
C ARG A 178 10.08 -16.47 -14.36
N ARG A 179 11.04 -17.25 -14.82
CA ARG A 179 10.87 -18.70 -15.05
C ARG A 179 10.71 -19.48 -13.74
N LEU A 180 11.42 -19.10 -12.69
CA LEU A 180 11.33 -19.73 -11.37
C LEU A 180 10.04 -19.36 -10.64
N THR A 181 9.60 -18.10 -10.72
CA THR A 181 8.43 -17.60 -9.98
C THR A 181 7.10 -17.93 -10.65
N THR A 182 7.05 -18.21 -11.97
CA THR A 182 5.81 -18.64 -12.64
C THR A 182 5.24 -19.94 -12.08
N ARG A 183 6.06 -20.80 -11.48
CA ARG A 183 5.63 -22.05 -10.81
C ARG A 183 5.08 -21.82 -9.38
N LEU A 184 5.32 -20.65 -8.80
CA LEU A 184 4.97 -20.29 -7.42
C LEU A 184 3.81 -19.26 -7.33
N ARG A 185 3.02 -19.13 -8.39
CA ARG A 185 1.89 -18.18 -8.49
C ARG A 185 0.75 -18.59 -7.55
N GLN A 186 0.90 -18.33 -6.26
CA GLN A 186 -0.21 -18.37 -5.31
C GLN A 186 -0.29 -17.02 -4.60
N GLN A 187 -1.40 -16.30 -4.81
CA GLN A 187 -2.01 -15.24 -3.97
C GLN A 187 -1.10 -14.15 -3.33
N THR A 188 0.16 -14.02 -3.75
CA THR A 188 1.09 -13.05 -3.20
C THR A 188 1.39 -11.96 -4.21
N THR A 189 1.37 -10.70 -3.75
CA THR A 189 1.69 -9.54 -4.57
C THR A 189 3.21 -9.46 -4.81
N THR A 190 3.60 -8.95 -5.97
CA THR A 190 5.02 -8.83 -6.35
C THR A 190 5.59 -7.45 -6.08
N ASP A 191 4.76 -6.51 -5.69
CA ASP A 191 5.09 -5.09 -5.50
C ASP A 191 4.52 -4.59 -4.18
N TYR A 192 5.29 -3.75 -3.48
CA TYR A 192 4.88 -3.19 -2.19
C TYR A 192 3.64 -2.30 -2.30
N MET A 193 3.50 -1.49 -3.36
CA MET A 193 2.33 -0.64 -3.57
C MET A 193 1.06 -1.47 -3.72
N GLU A 194 1.13 -2.52 -4.54
CA GLU A 194 0.03 -3.46 -4.73
C GLU A 194 -0.33 -4.15 -3.40
N ALA A 195 0.67 -4.58 -2.62
CA ALA A 195 0.46 -5.21 -1.32
C ALA A 195 -0.26 -4.31 -0.31
N ILE A 196 0.04 -3.01 -0.33
CA ILE A 196 -0.54 -2.00 0.58
C ILE A 196 -1.96 -1.63 0.15
N VAL A 197 -2.20 -1.34 -1.13
CA VAL A 197 -3.45 -0.73 -1.59
C VAL A 197 -4.52 -1.78 -1.87
N VAL A 198 -4.20 -2.84 -2.61
CA VAL A 198 -5.17 -3.82 -3.12
C VAL A 198 -4.96 -5.19 -2.47
N GLY A 199 -3.72 -5.59 -2.25
CA GLY A 199 -3.33 -6.91 -1.76
C GLY A 199 -3.66 -7.15 -0.28
N SER A 200 -3.25 -8.30 0.24
CA SER A 200 -3.46 -8.72 1.64
C SER A 200 -2.33 -8.30 2.59
N GLY A 201 -1.40 -7.43 2.18
CA GLY A 201 -0.20 -7.10 2.93
C GLY A 201 0.88 -8.21 2.88
N ILE A 202 0.77 -9.14 1.94
CA ILE A 202 1.72 -10.25 1.78
C ILE A 202 2.52 -10.06 0.51
N ILE A 203 3.82 -9.82 0.64
CA ILE A 203 4.74 -9.64 -0.48
C ILE A 203 5.45 -10.97 -0.78
N SER A 204 5.59 -11.30 -2.07
CA SER A 204 6.32 -12.47 -2.53
C SER A 204 7.82 -12.33 -2.30
N VAL A 205 8.39 -13.18 -1.44
CA VAL A 205 9.82 -13.18 -1.15
C VAL A 205 10.67 -13.44 -2.41
N PRO A 206 10.39 -14.51 -3.21
CA PRO A 206 11.21 -14.79 -4.38
C PRO A 206 11.17 -13.66 -5.42
N ALA A 207 9.99 -13.10 -5.67
CA ALA A 207 9.85 -12.01 -6.63
C ALA A 207 10.58 -10.73 -6.17
N SER A 208 10.53 -10.42 -4.88
CA SER A 208 11.24 -9.26 -4.31
C SER A 208 12.75 -9.45 -4.36
N ILE A 209 13.27 -10.63 -4.03
CA ILE A 209 14.71 -10.92 -4.13
C ILE A 209 15.19 -10.80 -5.57
N VAL A 210 14.47 -11.35 -6.54
CA VAL A 210 14.82 -11.26 -7.97
C VAL A 210 14.84 -9.80 -8.44
N LYS A 211 13.83 -9.00 -8.08
CA LYS A 211 13.79 -7.57 -8.42
C LYS A 211 14.95 -6.81 -7.78
N SER A 212 15.21 -7.04 -6.50
CA SER A 212 16.29 -6.36 -5.76
C SER A 212 17.67 -6.75 -6.30
N LEU A 213 17.88 -8.01 -6.65
CA LEU A 213 19.14 -8.48 -7.23
C LEU A 213 19.36 -7.92 -8.65
N SER A 214 18.30 -7.83 -9.46
CA SER A 214 18.37 -7.16 -10.76
C SER A 214 18.72 -5.68 -10.61
N ALA A 215 18.07 -4.99 -9.70
CA ALA A 215 18.35 -3.59 -9.39
C ALA A 215 19.78 -3.38 -8.88
N LEU A 216 20.28 -4.30 -8.06
CA LEU A 216 21.65 -4.29 -7.56
C LEU A 216 22.65 -4.23 -8.72
N PHE A 217 22.53 -5.13 -9.71
CA PHE A 217 23.44 -5.13 -10.87
C PHE A 217 23.32 -3.86 -11.72
N SER A 218 22.10 -3.40 -12.02
CA SER A 218 21.91 -2.20 -12.83
C SER A 218 22.52 -0.95 -12.16
N ILE A 219 22.16 -0.72 -10.89
CA ILE A 219 22.53 0.50 -10.15
C ILE A 219 24.02 0.55 -9.90
N SER A 220 24.64 -0.57 -9.46
CA SER A 220 26.05 -0.64 -9.15
C SER A 220 26.94 -0.42 -10.38
N THR A 221 26.46 -0.71 -11.57
CA THR A 221 27.19 -0.54 -12.83
C THR A 221 26.91 0.77 -13.54
N GLY A 222 26.29 1.73 -12.88
CA GLY A 222 26.11 3.09 -13.37
C GLY A 222 24.83 3.38 -14.15
N ALA A 223 23.83 2.50 -14.12
CA ALA A 223 22.52 2.80 -14.72
C ALA A 223 21.94 4.11 -14.18
N SER A 224 21.35 4.92 -15.07
CA SER A 224 20.78 6.24 -14.71
C SER A 224 19.39 6.09 -14.06
N ILE A 225 19.35 5.45 -12.90
CA ILE A 225 18.14 5.14 -12.14
C ILE A 225 18.40 5.17 -10.64
N GLY A 226 17.37 5.45 -9.84
CA GLY A 226 17.47 5.58 -8.40
C GLY A 226 17.38 4.24 -7.67
N ARG A 227 18.04 4.18 -6.51
CA ARG A 227 18.03 3.02 -5.59
C ARG A 227 16.81 2.97 -4.67
N GLU A 228 15.93 3.97 -4.72
CA GLU A 228 14.80 4.13 -3.83
C GLU A 228 13.80 2.97 -3.96
N GLY A 229 13.46 2.60 -5.19
CA GLY A 229 12.53 1.49 -5.47
C GLY A 229 12.92 0.18 -4.79
N PRO A 230 14.14 -0.33 -5.00
CA PRO A 230 14.66 -1.51 -4.30
C PRO A 230 14.73 -1.38 -2.79
N LEU A 231 15.13 -0.21 -2.26
CA LEU A 231 15.22 0.03 -0.81
C LEU A 231 13.83 -0.07 -0.16
N VAL A 232 12.84 0.59 -0.77
CA VAL A 232 11.44 0.52 -0.30
C VAL A 232 10.88 -0.90 -0.42
N GLN A 233 11.17 -1.59 -1.52
CA GLN A 233 10.71 -2.98 -1.73
C GLN A 233 11.27 -3.92 -0.66
N ILE A 234 12.56 -3.82 -0.31
CA ILE A 234 13.22 -4.67 0.69
C ILE A 234 12.69 -4.35 2.09
N SER A 235 12.59 -3.07 2.46
CA SER A 235 12.06 -2.65 3.76
C SER A 235 10.59 -3.07 3.93
N SER A 236 9.78 -2.94 2.89
CA SER A 236 8.39 -3.43 2.87
C SER A 236 8.29 -4.95 2.93
N LEU A 237 9.24 -5.67 2.29
CA LEU A 237 9.32 -7.13 2.38
C LEU A 237 9.61 -7.58 3.82
N VAL A 238 10.56 -6.94 4.49
CA VAL A 238 10.86 -7.21 5.91
C VAL A 238 9.63 -6.97 6.78
N ALA A 239 8.91 -5.86 6.57
CA ALA A 239 7.66 -5.58 7.25
C ALA A 239 6.59 -6.65 6.99
N SER A 240 6.46 -7.12 5.73
CA SER A 240 5.55 -8.21 5.37
C SER A 240 5.93 -9.54 6.04
N LEU A 241 7.22 -9.84 6.19
CA LEU A 241 7.70 -11.02 6.91
C LEU A 241 7.39 -10.93 8.41
N VAL A 242 7.65 -9.80 9.04
CA VAL A 242 7.29 -9.54 10.44
C VAL A 242 5.78 -9.69 10.65
N ALA A 243 4.98 -9.14 9.73
CA ALA A 243 3.53 -9.24 9.80
C ALA A 243 2.97 -10.68 9.63
N ARG A 244 3.77 -11.60 9.07
CA ARG A 244 3.41 -13.04 8.96
C ARG A 244 3.72 -13.83 10.24
N LEU A 245 4.63 -13.35 11.09
CA LEU A 245 4.98 -14.03 12.34
C LEU A 245 3.83 -14.01 13.34
N ARG A 246 2.85 -13.14 13.15
CA ARG A 246 1.64 -13.03 13.97
C ARG A 246 0.43 -12.84 13.06
N ASP A 247 -0.70 -13.45 13.41
CA ASP A 247 -1.96 -13.36 12.65
C ASP A 247 -2.60 -11.98 12.79
N PHE A 248 -2.02 -10.97 12.14
CA PHE A 248 -2.63 -9.65 12.07
C PHE A 248 -3.81 -9.62 11.09
N PRO A 249 -4.89 -8.87 11.39
CA PRO A 249 -5.93 -8.54 10.42
C PRO A 249 -5.35 -7.90 9.15
N VAL A 250 -5.97 -8.12 8.00
CA VAL A 250 -5.48 -7.62 6.69
C VAL A 250 -5.18 -6.12 6.72
N ALA A 251 -6.06 -5.32 7.35
CA ALA A 251 -5.86 -3.88 7.47
C ALA A 251 -4.57 -3.52 8.22
N GLN A 252 -4.30 -4.20 9.34
CA GLN A 252 -3.08 -3.99 10.13
C GLN A 252 -1.83 -4.46 9.36
N ARG A 253 -1.89 -5.60 8.65
CA ARG A 253 -0.78 -6.07 7.81
C ARG A 253 -0.43 -5.06 6.72
N ARG A 254 -1.43 -4.53 6.00
CA ARG A 254 -1.23 -3.47 5.00
C ARG A 254 -0.55 -2.25 5.61
N HIS A 255 -0.99 -1.85 6.81
CA HIS A 255 -0.44 -0.71 7.50
C HIS A 255 1.01 -0.94 7.95
N LEU A 256 1.35 -2.14 8.44
CA LEU A 256 2.73 -2.50 8.79
C LEU A 256 3.66 -2.50 7.56
N VAL A 257 3.17 -3.00 6.41
CA VAL A 257 3.92 -2.94 5.14
C VAL A 257 4.12 -1.50 4.68
N ALA A 258 3.12 -0.64 4.88
CA ALA A 258 3.21 0.80 4.65
C ALA A 258 4.28 1.46 5.55
N CYS A 259 4.37 1.06 6.83
CA CYS A 259 5.47 1.49 7.73
C CYS A 259 6.85 1.06 7.20
N GLY A 260 6.95 -0.15 6.62
CA GLY A 260 8.17 -0.61 5.96
C GLY A 260 8.54 0.24 4.74
N ALA A 261 7.56 0.63 3.93
CA ALA A 261 7.78 1.53 2.79
C ALA A 261 8.27 2.91 3.25
N ALA A 262 7.65 3.48 4.29
CA ALA A 262 8.04 4.75 4.87
C ALA A 262 9.47 4.70 5.45
N ALA A 263 9.82 3.61 6.16
CA ALA A 263 11.17 3.37 6.66
C ALA A 263 12.21 3.29 5.52
N GLY A 264 11.86 2.64 4.41
CA GLY A 264 12.72 2.54 3.22
C GLY A 264 13.05 3.89 2.59
N ILE A 265 12.05 4.76 2.39
CA ILE A 265 12.25 6.13 1.88
C ILE A 265 13.02 6.98 2.89
N ALA A 266 12.62 6.94 4.17
CA ALA A 266 13.25 7.74 5.23
C ALA A 266 14.74 7.42 5.39
N SER A 267 15.13 6.14 5.36
CA SER A 267 16.52 5.71 5.41
C SER A 267 17.31 6.07 4.14
N ALA A 268 16.64 6.06 2.96
CA ALA A 268 17.28 6.39 1.69
C ALA A 268 17.68 7.87 1.58
N TYR A 269 16.83 8.76 2.12
CA TYR A 269 16.96 10.21 1.97
C TYR A 269 17.27 10.95 3.28
N ASN A 270 17.42 10.25 4.39
CA ASN A 270 17.57 10.86 5.72
C ASN A 270 16.42 11.87 6.01
N ALA A 271 15.21 11.55 5.54
CA ALA A 271 14.05 12.43 5.49
C ALA A 271 12.83 11.72 6.13
N PRO A 272 12.68 11.76 7.47
CA PRO A 272 11.65 11.00 8.17
C PRO A 272 10.23 11.52 7.90
N ILE A 273 10.04 12.85 7.83
CA ILE A 273 8.72 13.43 7.60
C ILE A 273 8.29 13.16 6.16
N ALA A 274 9.16 13.45 5.19
CA ALA A 274 8.88 13.21 3.79
C ALA A 274 8.65 11.72 3.48
N GLY A 275 9.38 10.80 4.12
CA GLY A 275 9.18 9.37 4.00
C GLY A 275 7.79 8.92 4.45
N SER A 276 7.28 9.49 5.54
CA SER A 276 5.92 9.23 6.03
C SER A 276 4.86 9.77 5.07
N PHE A 277 5.03 11.00 4.59
CA PHE A 277 4.11 11.64 3.65
C PHE A 277 4.17 11.04 2.25
N PHE A 278 5.31 10.49 1.82
CA PHE A 278 5.41 9.70 0.61
C PHE A 278 4.40 8.55 0.61
N VAL A 279 4.36 7.81 1.70
CA VAL A 279 3.42 6.69 1.83
C VAL A 279 1.98 7.17 1.93
N ALA A 280 1.72 8.20 2.74
CA ALA A 280 0.38 8.72 2.95
C ALA A 280 -0.22 9.33 1.67
N GLU A 281 0.55 10.18 0.97
CA GLU A 281 0.06 10.95 -0.18
C GLU A 281 0.12 10.14 -1.48
N ILE A 282 1.23 9.42 -1.75
CA ILE A 282 1.40 8.69 -3.02
C ILE A 282 0.79 7.29 -2.98
N ILE A 283 0.97 6.54 -1.88
CA ILE A 283 0.56 5.14 -1.84
C ILE A 283 -0.87 5.00 -1.33
N LEU A 284 -1.19 5.63 -0.19
CA LEU A 284 -2.53 5.55 0.40
C LEU A 284 -3.52 6.53 -0.25
N GLY A 285 -3.02 7.58 -0.92
CA GLY A 285 -3.85 8.62 -1.57
C GLY A 285 -4.64 9.50 -0.61
N THR A 286 -4.44 9.33 0.70
CA THR A 286 -5.14 10.08 1.74
C THR A 286 -4.26 10.27 2.96
N VAL A 287 -4.32 11.48 3.53
CA VAL A 287 -3.59 11.83 4.76
C VAL A 287 -4.56 11.67 5.94
N VAL A 288 -4.63 10.47 6.50
CA VAL A 288 -5.46 10.15 7.67
C VAL A 288 -4.60 10.16 8.92
N VAL A 289 -5.00 10.94 9.93
CA VAL A 289 -4.20 11.18 11.15
C VAL A 289 -3.89 9.88 11.90
N GLU A 290 -4.85 8.95 11.96
CA GLU A 290 -4.66 7.65 12.61
C GLU A 290 -3.60 6.79 11.95
N ALA A 291 -3.44 6.92 10.63
CA ALA A 291 -2.43 6.19 9.86
C ALA A 291 -1.03 6.82 9.97
N LEU A 292 -0.94 8.14 10.15
CA LEU A 292 0.33 8.87 10.17
C LEU A 292 1.21 8.54 11.37
N GLY A 293 0.63 8.32 12.56
CA GLY A 293 1.41 8.08 13.77
C GLY A 293 2.42 6.93 13.63
N PRO A 294 1.98 5.71 13.28
CA PRO A 294 2.89 4.58 13.03
C PRO A 294 3.88 4.83 11.87
N LEU A 295 3.45 5.49 10.78
CA LEU A 295 4.32 5.82 9.64
C LEU A 295 5.47 6.76 10.06
N ILE A 296 5.15 7.82 10.79
CA ILE A 296 6.15 8.78 11.31
C ILE A 296 7.12 8.07 12.24
N LEU A 297 6.61 7.27 13.19
CA LEU A 297 7.48 6.55 14.12
C LEU A 297 8.43 5.59 13.41
N ALA A 298 7.93 4.82 12.44
CA ALA A 298 8.77 3.92 11.64
C ALA A 298 9.84 4.70 10.85
N SER A 299 9.47 5.83 10.23
CA SER A 299 10.39 6.68 9.48
C SER A 299 11.46 7.32 10.36
N VAL A 300 11.08 7.83 11.54
CA VAL A 300 12.02 8.43 12.50
C VAL A 300 13.04 7.40 13.00
N VAL A 301 12.55 6.22 13.44
CA VAL A 301 13.44 5.13 13.88
C VAL A 301 14.35 4.67 12.75
N ALA A 302 13.84 4.57 11.51
CA ALA A 302 14.64 4.21 10.35
C ALA A 302 15.72 5.26 10.04
N THR A 303 15.39 6.54 10.11
CA THR A 303 16.33 7.63 9.90
C THR A 303 17.43 7.63 10.97
N PHE A 304 17.08 7.52 12.26
CA PHE A 304 18.08 7.41 13.32
C PHE A 304 18.98 6.19 13.15
N THR A 305 18.43 5.05 12.77
CA THR A 305 19.22 3.85 12.49
C THR A 305 20.19 4.09 11.34
N ALA A 306 19.74 4.71 10.24
CA ALA A 306 20.59 5.05 9.12
C ALA A 306 21.70 6.06 9.50
N GLN A 307 21.37 7.08 10.32
CA GLN A 307 22.34 8.06 10.81
C GLN A 307 23.43 7.45 11.70
N VAL A 308 23.06 6.49 12.55
CA VAL A 308 24.04 5.77 13.40
C VAL A 308 25.00 4.94 12.54
N LEU A 309 24.53 4.40 11.42
CA LEU A 309 25.33 3.53 10.54
C LEU A 309 26.20 4.29 9.52
N HIS A 310 25.78 5.49 9.08
CA HIS A 310 26.47 6.27 8.03
C HIS A 310 26.91 7.67 8.44
N GLY A 311 26.51 8.17 9.61
CA GLY A 311 26.62 9.57 9.99
C GLY A 311 25.37 10.38 9.62
N GLY A 312 25.14 11.47 10.36
CA GLY A 312 24.01 12.37 10.18
C GLY A 312 24.37 13.61 9.35
N GLY A 313 23.33 14.29 8.86
CA GLY A 313 23.42 15.57 8.18
C GLY A 313 22.54 15.67 6.95
N PRO A 314 22.35 16.88 6.41
CA PRO A 314 21.59 17.07 5.17
C PRO A 314 22.33 16.43 3.99
N ILE A 315 21.58 15.84 3.06
CA ILE A 315 22.16 15.23 1.86
C ILE A 315 22.76 16.31 0.96
N TYR A 316 22.07 17.45 0.86
CA TYR A 316 22.54 18.60 0.09
C TYR A 316 22.82 19.77 1.04
N LYS A 317 24.07 20.22 1.09
CA LYS A 317 24.41 21.41 1.86
C LYS A 317 23.95 22.65 1.08
N SER A 318 22.90 23.28 1.58
CA SER A 318 22.50 24.62 1.12
C SER A 318 23.58 25.63 1.51
N PRO A 319 24.00 26.53 0.62
CA PRO A 319 24.94 27.60 1.00
C PRO A 319 24.33 28.65 1.94
N GLY A 320 23.06 28.50 2.32
CA GLY A 320 22.31 29.48 3.11
C GLY A 320 21.87 30.66 2.23
N PHE A 321 20.64 30.61 1.73
CA PHE A 321 20.11 31.65 0.85
C PHE A 321 19.51 32.79 1.65
N THR A 322 19.83 34.03 1.26
CA THR A 322 19.23 35.23 1.81
C THR A 322 18.47 35.98 0.71
N LEU A 323 17.20 36.28 0.97
CA LEU A 323 16.45 37.19 0.11
C LEU A 323 16.95 38.63 0.32
N HIS A 324 17.49 39.24 -0.69
CA HIS A 324 17.95 40.64 -0.63
C HIS A 324 16.79 41.61 -0.74
N THR A 325 15.75 41.25 -1.51
CA THR A 325 14.59 42.10 -1.75
C THR A 325 13.32 41.27 -1.90
N TYR A 326 12.19 41.76 -1.40
CA TYR A 326 10.89 41.09 -1.57
C TYR A 326 10.46 40.91 -3.03
N TRP A 327 10.98 41.75 -3.95
CA TRP A 327 10.71 41.63 -5.39
C TRP A 327 11.25 40.36 -6.02
N GLU A 328 12.22 39.68 -5.40
CA GLU A 328 12.76 38.38 -5.82
C GLU A 328 11.73 37.25 -5.68
N LEU A 329 10.71 37.42 -4.81
CA LEU A 329 9.63 36.46 -4.65
C LEU A 329 8.80 36.27 -5.92
N ILE A 330 8.65 37.32 -6.74
CA ILE A 330 7.85 37.24 -7.96
C ILE A 330 8.49 36.26 -8.97
N PRO A 331 9.74 36.44 -9.43
CA PRO A 331 10.36 35.48 -10.35
C PRO A 331 10.49 34.10 -9.75
N LEU A 332 10.76 33.97 -8.44
CA LEU A 332 10.82 32.66 -7.75
C LEU A 332 9.49 31.92 -7.80
N SER A 333 8.35 32.61 -7.75
CA SER A 333 7.02 31.97 -7.84
C SER A 333 6.72 31.44 -9.25
N PHE A 334 7.40 31.90 -10.29
CA PHE A 334 7.24 31.39 -11.65
C PHE A 334 8.01 30.06 -11.88
N VAL A 335 8.96 29.70 -11.01
CA VAL A 335 9.67 28.41 -11.10
C VAL A 335 8.69 27.23 -11.03
N GLY A 336 7.67 27.34 -10.16
CA GLY A 336 6.61 26.34 -10.06
C GLY A 336 5.79 26.19 -11.35
N LEU A 337 5.47 27.31 -12.01
CA LEU A 337 4.76 27.28 -13.29
C LEU A 337 5.60 26.60 -14.38
N VAL A 338 6.89 26.94 -14.49
CA VAL A 338 7.81 26.31 -15.45
C VAL A 338 7.95 24.81 -15.18
N SER A 339 8.12 24.43 -13.92
CA SER A 339 8.17 23.02 -13.50
C SER A 339 6.88 22.28 -13.85
N GLY A 340 5.71 22.89 -13.58
CA GLY A 340 4.39 22.34 -13.87
C GLY A 340 4.11 22.13 -15.36
N LEU A 341 4.71 22.98 -16.24
CA LEU A 341 4.61 22.82 -17.70
C LEU A 341 5.57 21.76 -18.24
N LEU A 342 6.79 21.67 -17.70
CA LEU A 342 7.82 20.76 -18.20
C LEU A 342 7.68 19.33 -17.65
N ALA A 343 7.16 19.15 -16.44
CA ALA A 343 6.99 17.81 -15.86
C ALA A 343 6.08 16.88 -16.69
N PRO A 344 4.92 17.31 -17.23
CA PRO A 344 4.12 16.49 -18.15
C PRO A 344 4.87 16.07 -19.41
N ILE A 345 5.73 16.91 -19.95
CA ILE A 345 6.57 16.61 -21.13
C ILE A 345 7.58 15.53 -20.76
N TYR A 346 8.22 15.66 -19.61
CA TYR A 346 9.13 14.64 -19.07
C TYR A 346 8.43 13.29 -18.88
N LEU A 347 7.24 13.25 -18.29
CA LEU A 347 6.48 12.02 -18.09
C LEU A 347 6.11 11.36 -19.43
N ARG A 348 5.68 12.15 -20.41
CA ARG A 348 5.39 11.65 -21.76
C ARG A 348 6.63 11.12 -22.44
N PHE A 349 7.79 11.74 -22.23
CA PHE A 349 9.07 11.28 -22.75
C PHE A 349 9.48 9.93 -22.15
N LEU A 350 9.36 9.74 -20.84
CA LEU A 350 9.61 8.45 -20.17
C LEU A 350 8.69 7.35 -20.72
N ARG A 351 7.39 7.63 -20.85
CA ARG A 351 6.41 6.70 -21.40
C ARG A 351 6.67 6.39 -22.88
N ALA A 352 7.12 7.37 -23.66
CA ALA A 352 7.50 7.15 -25.05
C ALA A 352 8.70 6.22 -25.15
N ALA A 353 9.71 6.38 -24.28
CA ALA A 353 10.85 5.46 -24.21
C ALA A 353 10.41 4.04 -23.82
N GLU A 354 9.54 3.87 -22.82
CA GLU A 354 8.98 2.57 -22.43
C GLU A 354 8.23 1.91 -23.60
N ARG A 355 7.40 2.66 -24.32
CA ARG A 355 6.72 2.17 -25.53
C ARG A 355 7.70 1.77 -26.61
N LEU A 356 8.73 2.59 -26.89
CA LEU A 356 9.74 2.30 -27.88
C LEU A 356 10.47 0.97 -27.58
N PHE A 357 10.89 0.78 -26.33
CA PHE A 357 11.53 -0.48 -25.93
C PHE A 357 10.54 -1.66 -25.92
N SER A 358 9.24 -1.43 -25.71
CA SER A 358 8.23 -2.48 -25.74
C SER A 358 7.95 -2.98 -27.17
N THR A 359 8.06 -2.11 -28.18
CA THR A 359 7.88 -2.50 -29.61
C THR A 359 9.01 -3.36 -30.14
N VAL A 360 10.21 -3.29 -29.56
CA VAL A 360 11.35 -4.10 -29.96
C VAL A 360 11.21 -5.51 -29.39
N ASP A 361 11.02 -6.50 -30.27
CA ASP A 361 10.82 -7.90 -29.86
C ASP A 361 12.17 -8.61 -29.63
N ILE A 362 12.87 -8.21 -28.58
CA ILE A 362 14.12 -8.85 -28.12
C ILE A 362 13.93 -9.33 -26.67
N PRO A 363 14.69 -10.35 -26.25
CA PRO A 363 14.58 -10.89 -24.88
C PRO A 363 14.99 -9.84 -23.83
N VAL A 364 14.40 -9.95 -22.63
CA VAL A 364 14.62 -9.02 -21.52
C VAL A 364 16.10 -8.73 -21.23
N PRO A 365 17.01 -9.73 -21.23
CA PRO A 365 18.45 -9.46 -21.04
C PRO A 365 19.03 -8.52 -22.10
N ALA A 366 18.64 -8.68 -23.35
CA ALA A 366 19.12 -7.83 -24.45
C ALA A 366 18.53 -6.40 -24.35
N LYS A 367 17.25 -6.25 -23.93
CA LYS A 367 16.65 -4.92 -23.68
C LYS A 367 17.42 -4.12 -22.63
N LEU A 368 17.74 -4.75 -21.50
CA LEU A 368 18.46 -4.09 -20.41
C LEU A 368 19.93 -3.83 -20.81
N ALA A 369 20.57 -4.74 -21.55
CA ALA A 369 21.89 -4.52 -22.09
C ALA A 369 21.93 -3.32 -23.06
N LEU A 370 20.92 -3.18 -23.94
CA LEU A 370 20.78 -2.04 -24.84
C LEU A 370 20.60 -0.73 -24.06
N GLY A 371 19.75 -0.73 -23.02
CA GLY A 371 19.61 0.41 -22.11
C GLY A 371 20.93 0.80 -21.46
N GLY A 372 21.68 -0.20 -20.95
CA GLY A 372 23.03 -0.01 -20.41
C GLY A 372 24.05 0.52 -21.43
N ALA A 373 23.98 0.04 -22.67
CA ALA A 373 24.84 0.52 -23.76
C ALA A 373 24.59 1.99 -24.11
N ILE A 374 23.33 2.42 -24.12
CA ILE A 374 22.98 3.84 -24.34
C ILE A 374 23.52 4.69 -23.18
N VAL A 375 23.35 4.27 -21.92
CA VAL A 375 23.93 4.96 -20.77
C VAL A 375 25.46 5.02 -20.87
N GLY A 376 26.10 3.91 -21.24
CA GLY A 376 27.55 3.85 -21.40
C GLY A 376 28.05 4.77 -22.54
N ALA A 377 27.32 4.87 -23.65
CA ALA A 377 27.63 5.80 -24.74
C ALA A 377 27.52 7.27 -24.27
N MET A 378 26.50 7.59 -23.46
CA MET A 378 26.39 8.92 -22.83
C MET A 378 27.52 9.16 -21.82
N ALA A 379 27.96 8.14 -21.08
CA ALA A 379 29.06 8.22 -20.11
C ALA A 379 30.42 8.44 -20.76
N ILE A 380 30.59 8.13 -22.04
CA ILE A 380 31.78 8.51 -22.82
C ILE A 380 31.83 10.03 -22.98
N ILE A 381 30.69 10.67 -23.24
CA ILE A 381 30.59 12.12 -23.41
C ILE A 381 30.74 12.82 -22.03
N SER A 382 29.95 12.39 -21.04
CA SER A 382 30.03 12.88 -19.67
C SER A 382 29.77 11.75 -18.66
N PRO A 383 30.71 11.42 -17.77
CA PRO A 383 30.51 10.41 -16.73
C PRO A 383 29.42 10.79 -15.70
N ASP A 384 29.02 12.07 -15.65
CA ASP A 384 28.02 12.61 -14.73
C ASP A 384 26.62 12.03 -14.96
N VAL A 385 26.38 11.43 -16.14
CA VAL A 385 25.10 10.77 -16.44
C VAL A 385 24.91 9.47 -15.66
N CYS A 386 26.00 8.85 -15.20
CA CYS A 386 25.95 7.58 -14.48
C CYS A 386 25.33 7.72 -13.07
N GLY A 387 24.70 6.62 -12.63
CA GLY A 387 24.08 6.55 -11.31
C GLY A 387 22.79 7.35 -11.19
N ASN A 388 22.27 7.48 -9.97
CA ASN A 388 20.98 8.11 -9.69
C ASN A 388 20.96 9.65 -9.85
N GLY A 389 22.12 10.31 -9.93
CA GLY A 389 22.21 11.77 -10.00
C GLY A 389 22.37 12.49 -8.66
N GLN A 390 22.49 11.77 -7.55
CA GLN A 390 22.64 12.39 -6.22
C GLN A 390 23.98 13.14 -6.09
N GLY A 391 25.07 12.53 -6.52
CA GLY A 391 26.38 13.18 -6.55
C GLY A 391 26.40 14.38 -7.49
N LEU A 392 25.82 14.23 -8.67
CA LEU A 392 25.68 15.31 -9.67
C LEU A 392 24.88 16.49 -9.10
N LEU A 393 23.79 16.23 -8.38
CA LEU A 393 22.98 17.27 -7.75
C LEU A 393 23.78 18.03 -6.68
N SER A 394 24.63 17.34 -5.92
CA SER A 394 25.49 17.97 -4.92
C SER A 394 26.57 18.84 -5.56
N THR A 395 27.12 18.45 -6.70
CA THR A 395 28.07 19.27 -7.45
C THR A 395 27.40 20.48 -8.10
N LEU A 396 26.16 20.31 -8.59
CA LEU A 396 25.36 21.37 -9.20
C LEU A 396 25.14 22.56 -8.23
N PHE A 397 24.96 22.30 -6.93
CA PHE A 397 24.80 23.34 -5.91
C PHE A 397 26.12 23.90 -5.36
N ARG A 398 27.23 23.21 -5.54
CA ARG A 398 28.54 23.63 -4.98
C ARG A 398 29.42 24.34 -5.99
N GLN A 399 29.30 23.99 -7.27
CA GLN A 399 30.16 24.48 -8.34
C GLN A 399 29.43 25.50 -9.21
N ASN A 400 30.17 26.44 -9.77
CA ASN A 400 29.63 27.40 -10.72
C ASN A 400 29.60 26.81 -12.14
N TRP A 401 28.54 26.12 -12.48
CA TRP A 401 28.30 25.58 -13.81
C TRP A 401 27.87 26.67 -14.79
N PHE A 402 28.30 26.64 -16.03
CA PHE A 402 27.75 27.49 -17.09
C PHE A 402 26.37 27.00 -17.53
N SER A 403 25.59 27.88 -18.15
CA SER A 403 24.21 27.54 -18.58
C SER A 403 24.18 26.46 -19.66
N ASP A 404 25.13 26.48 -20.57
CA ASP A 404 25.32 25.47 -21.63
C ASP A 404 25.73 24.10 -21.06
N GLU A 405 26.57 24.07 -20.03
CA GLU A 405 26.94 22.84 -19.32
C GLU A 405 25.73 22.22 -18.62
N ILE A 406 24.94 23.04 -17.88
CA ILE A 406 23.71 22.58 -17.21
C ILE A 406 22.72 22.02 -18.23
N LEU A 407 22.54 22.70 -19.37
CA LEU A 407 21.65 22.25 -20.42
C LEU A 407 22.13 20.94 -21.05
N ALA A 408 23.43 20.84 -21.33
CA ALA A 408 24.03 19.64 -21.91
C ALA A 408 23.85 18.42 -21.00
N ILE A 409 24.18 18.55 -19.71
CA ILE A 409 24.06 17.43 -18.76
C ILE A 409 22.58 17.10 -18.47
N LEU A 410 21.70 18.07 -18.47
CA LEU A 410 20.25 17.85 -18.36
C LEU A 410 19.73 16.99 -19.50
N LEU A 411 20.08 17.31 -20.75
CA LEU A 411 19.66 16.53 -21.92
C LEU A 411 20.26 15.12 -21.93
N LEU A 412 21.55 14.99 -21.62
CA LEU A 412 22.21 13.69 -21.51
C LEU A 412 21.58 12.83 -20.42
N LYS A 413 21.32 13.40 -19.24
CA LYS A 413 20.68 12.71 -18.12
C LYS A 413 19.25 12.30 -18.42
N LEU A 414 18.49 13.15 -19.11
CA LEU A 414 17.13 12.85 -19.56
C LEU A 414 17.11 11.60 -20.47
N VAL A 415 18.02 11.55 -21.46
CA VAL A 415 18.14 10.41 -22.40
C VAL A 415 18.60 9.15 -21.66
N ALA A 416 19.63 9.26 -20.80
CA ALA A 416 20.14 8.13 -20.04
C ALA A 416 19.08 7.54 -19.08
N THR A 417 18.31 8.41 -18.40
CA THR A 417 17.22 7.97 -17.52
C THR A 417 16.09 7.31 -18.31
N ALA A 418 15.70 7.90 -19.45
CA ALA A 418 14.68 7.36 -20.32
C ALA A 418 15.08 5.99 -20.93
N ALA A 419 16.35 5.83 -21.33
CA ALA A 419 16.87 4.56 -21.83
C ALA A 419 16.90 3.48 -20.75
N THR A 420 17.34 3.84 -19.53
CA THR A 420 17.35 2.91 -18.39
C THR A 420 15.94 2.49 -18.00
N PHE A 421 15.04 3.46 -17.81
CA PHE A 421 13.65 3.20 -17.43
C PHE A 421 12.90 2.44 -18.53
N GLY A 422 13.03 2.88 -19.78
CA GLY A 422 12.36 2.28 -20.94
C GLY A 422 12.81 0.84 -21.18
N SER A 423 14.08 0.50 -20.95
CA SER A 423 14.57 -0.88 -21.09
C SER A 423 13.96 -1.86 -20.08
N GLY A 424 13.28 -1.36 -19.05
CA GLY A 424 12.64 -2.17 -17.99
C GLY A 424 13.57 -2.47 -16.81
N ALA A 425 14.62 -1.67 -16.61
CA ALA A 425 15.49 -1.78 -15.43
C ALA A 425 14.69 -1.50 -14.15
N VAL A 426 14.97 -2.30 -13.12
CA VAL A 426 14.30 -2.17 -11.81
C VAL A 426 14.98 -1.07 -11.01
N GLY A 427 14.23 0.00 -10.71
CA GLY A 427 14.73 1.12 -9.92
C GLY A 427 13.70 2.25 -9.85
N GLY A 428 14.01 3.33 -9.13
CA GLY A 428 13.18 4.52 -9.02
C GLY A 428 13.63 5.63 -9.96
N VAL A 429 12.70 6.43 -10.45
CA VAL A 429 13.02 7.65 -11.23
C VAL A 429 12.97 8.91 -10.36
N PHE A 430 12.84 8.76 -9.04
CA PHE A 430 12.65 9.87 -8.11
C PHE A 430 13.89 10.78 -8.04
N THR A 431 15.09 10.24 -7.74
CA THR A 431 16.32 11.06 -7.70
C THR A 431 16.67 11.66 -9.07
N PRO A 432 16.58 10.96 -10.22
CA PRO A 432 16.70 11.60 -11.52
C PRO A 432 15.74 12.77 -11.72
N THR A 433 14.50 12.66 -11.24
CA THR A 433 13.49 13.74 -11.32
C THR A 433 13.88 14.94 -10.45
N LEU A 434 14.45 14.71 -9.24
CA LEU A 434 15.03 15.77 -8.41
C LEU A 434 16.10 16.57 -9.17
N PHE A 435 17.03 15.86 -9.83
CA PHE A 435 18.09 16.50 -10.61
C PHE A 435 17.52 17.31 -11.77
N ILE A 436 16.58 16.77 -12.52
CA ILE A 436 15.94 17.48 -13.66
C ILE A 436 15.27 18.75 -13.16
N GLY A 437 14.54 18.68 -12.06
CA GLY A 437 13.89 19.85 -11.46
C GLY A 437 14.89 20.92 -11.01
N ALA A 438 15.98 20.52 -10.37
CA ALA A 438 17.05 21.43 -9.97
C ALA A 438 17.73 22.11 -11.16
N ALA A 439 18.07 21.33 -12.21
CA ALA A 439 18.70 21.86 -13.42
C ALA A 439 17.76 22.85 -14.15
N VAL A 440 16.47 22.52 -14.28
CA VAL A 440 15.45 23.41 -14.86
C VAL A 440 15.33 24.70 -14.05
N GLY A 441 15.27 24.61 -12.73
CA GLY A 441 15.20 25.78 -11.85
C GLY A 441 16.44 26.66 -11.97
N MET A 442 17.64 26.07 -11.99
CA MET A 442 18.88 26.83 -12.20
C MET A 442 18.97 27.51 -13.55
N LEU A 443 18.60 26.80 -14.64
CA LEU A 443 18.54 27.38 -15.98
C LEU A 443 17.56 28.56 -16.04
N TYR A 444 16.39 28.39 -15.40
CA TYR A 444 15.43 29.48 -15.28
C TYR A 444 16.04 30.69 -14.57
N GLY A 445 16.66 30.50 -13.38
CA GLY A 445 17.28 31.59 -12.62
C GLY A 445 18.36 32.33 -13.41
N ARG A 446 19.23 31.59 -14.12
CA ARG A 446 20.28 32.18 -14.98
C ARG A 446 19.71 32.93 -16.19
N THR A 447 18.72 32.39 -16.86
CA THR A 447 18.06 33.04 -18.00
C THR A 447 17.36 34.33 -17.53
N PHE A 448 16.74 34.28 -16.34
CA PHE A 448 16.10 35.44 -15.76
C PHE A 448 17.09 36.57 -15.41
N LEU A 449 18.24 36.22 -14.78
CA LEU A 449 19.31 37.18 -14.50
C LEU A 449 19.90 37.81 -15.78
N TYR A 450 20.01 37.02 -16.84
CA TYR A 450 20.48 37.54 -18.12
C TYR A 450 19.48 38.58 -18.71
N ALA A 451 18.18 38.31 -18.54
CA ALA A 451 17.12 39.21 -19.02
C ALA A 451 16.94 40.47 -18.11
N PHE A 452 17.19 40.31 -16.79
CA PHE A 452 16.98 41.37 -15.77
C PHE A 452 18.20 41.50 -14.85
N PRO A 453 19.30 42.10 -15.31
CA PRO A 453 20.56 42.18 -14.56
C PRO A 453 20.49 42.98 -13.24
N GLY A 454 19.43 43.76 -13.05
CA GLY A 454 19.22 44.60 -11.85
C GLY A 454 18.64 43.83 -10.64
N LEU A 455 18.20 42.57 -10.82
CA LEU A 455 17.69 41.72 -9.76
C LEU A 455 18.80 40.77 -9.27
N GLN A 456 18.94 40.64 -7.94
CA GLN A 456 19.92 39.76 -7.35
C GLN A 456 19.29 38.38 -7.04
N LEU A 457 18.86 37.67 -8.09
CA LEU A 457 18.28 36.33 -7.94
C LEU A 457 19.37 35.27 -7.87
N ASP A 458 19.36 34.40 -6.85
CA ASP A 458 20.29 33.30 -6.75
C ASP A 458 19.80 32.10 -7.60
N PRO A 459 20.55 31.67 -8.64
CA PRO A 459 20.18 30.48 -9.43
C PRO A 459 20.13 29.19 -8.63
N GLY A 460 20.94 29.06 -7.56
CA GLY A 460 20.91 27.89 -6.66
C GLY A 460 19.59 27.80 -5.90
N MET A 461 19.07 28.95 -5.43
CA MET A 461 17.74 29.01 -4.82
C MET A 461 16.65 28.57 -5.80
N CYS A 462 16.69 29.07 -7.06
CA CYS A 462 15.78 28.62 -8.12
C CYS A 462 15.91 27.13 -8.36
N GLY A 463 17.11 26.57 -8.26
CA GLY A 463 17.38 25.13 -8.39
C GLY A 463 16.69 24.30 -7.31
N ILE A 464 16.78 24.70 -6.03
CA ILE A 464 16.12 23.98 -4.93
C ILE A 464 14.58 24.10 -5.04
N VAL A 465 14.07 25.30 -5.36
CA VAL A 465 12.63 25.48 -5.58
C VAL A 465 12.15 24.65 -6.79
N GLY A 466 12.94 24.62 -7.87
CA GLY A 466 12.68 23.79 -9.05
C GLY A 466 12.71 22.29 -8.73
N MET A 467 13.66 21.85 -7.90
CA MET A 467 13.74 20.45 -7.42
C MET A 467 12.44 20.01 -6.74
N GLY A 468 11.94 20.78 -5.76
CA GLY A 468 10.68 20.47 -5.07
C GLY A 468 9.46 20.56 -5.98
N SER A 469 9.36 21.64 -6.77
CA SER A 469 8.21 21.91 -7.66
C SER A 469 8.09 20.85 -8.77
N PHE A 470 9.21 20.44 -9.36
CA PHE A 470 9.20 19.45 -10.44
C PHE A 470 8.78 18.07 -9.94
N ILE A 471 9.22 17.68 -8.73
CA ILE A 471 8.73 16.44 -8.10
C ILE A 471 7.25 16.52 -7.79
N ALA A 472 6.75 17.64 -7.24
CA ALA A 472 5.33 17.82 -6.98
C ALA A 472 4.49 17.63 -8.25
N ALA A 473 4.94 18.24 -9.35
CA ALA A 473 4.30 18.13 -10.67
C ALA A 473 4.38 16.73 -11.27
N ALA A 474 5.49 16.01 -11.06
CA ALA A 474 5.71 14.68 -11.64
C ALA A 474 5.05 13.55 -10.84
N THR A 475 4.99 13.67 -9.51
CA THR A 475 4.45 12.63 -8.62
C THR A 475 2.99 12.85 -8.24
N GLY A 476 2.47 14.07 -8.37
CA GLY A 476 1.13 14.42 -7.89
C GLY A 476 1.02 14.55 -6.37
N ALA A 477 2.15 14.73 -5.67
CA ALA A 477 2.25 14.75 -4.21
C ALA A 477 2.92 16.04 -3.72
N PRO A 478 2.20 17.17 -3.65
CA PRO A 478 2.78 18.45 -3.27
C PRO A 478 3.27 18.49 -1.82
N LEU A 479 2.56 17.90 -0.85
CA LEU A 479 2.97 17.91 0.56
C LEU A 479 4.28 17.14 0.76
N MET A 480 4.36 15.93 0.23
CA MET A 480 5.57 15.14 0.26
C MET A 480 6.75 15.89 -0.37
N SER A 481 6.53 16.55 -1.50
CA SER A 481 7.58 17.26 -2.25
C SER A 481 8.13 18.47 -1.50
N ILE A 482 7.26 19.24 -0.85
CA ILE A 482 7.64 20.36 0.03
C ILE A 482 8.53 19.84 1.16
N LEU A 483 8.07 18.83 1.86
CA LEU A 483 8.76 18.24 3.01
C LEU A 483 10.09 17.58 2.59
N MET A 484 10.11 16.92 1.43
CA MET A 484 11.32 16.29 0.89
C MET A 484 12.38 17.34 0.56
N ALA A 485 12.03 18.39 -0.18
CA ALA A 485 12.98 19.44 -0.53
C ALA A 485 13.51 20.16 0.73
N PHE A 486 12.64 20.38 1.72
CA PHE A 486 13.02 20.94 3.01
C PHE A 486 13.98 20.03 3.79
N GLU A 487 13.64 18.75 3.96
CA GLU A 487 14.50 17.82 4.74
C GLU A 487 15.85 17.53 4.05
N LEU A 488 15.88 17.55 2.71
CA LEU A 488 17.11 17.36 1.95
C LEU A 488 18.09 18.53 2.08
N THR A 489 17.59 19.76 2.29
CA THR A 489 18.40 20.99 2.36
C THR A 489 18.55 21.53 3.78
N LEU A 490 17.61 21.25 4.66
CA LEU A 490 17.47 21.81 6.01
C LEU A 490 17.45 23.34 6.05
N ASP A 491 17.00 23.98 4.99
CA ASP A 491 16.90 25.43 4.87
C ASP A 491 15.43 25.90 5.02
N TYR A 492 15.13 26.41 6.22
CA TYR A 492 13.76 26.88 6.53
C TYR A 492 13.35 28.12 5.75
N THR A 493 14.30 28.93 5.29
CA THR A 493 14.00 30.16 4.54
C THR A 493 13.31 29.87 3.21
N LEU A 494 13.54 28.67 2.65
CA LEU A 494 12.92 28.24 1.41
C LEU A 494 11.53 27.62 1.58
N ALA A 495 11.09 27.33 2.81
CA ALA A 495 9.84 26.63 3.04
C ALA A 495 8.60 27.36 2.44
N PRO A 496 8.38 28.68 2.63
CA PRO A 496 7.24 29.36 2.01
C PRO A 496 7.28 29.34 0.48
N LEU A 497 8.49 29.46 -0.11
CA LEU A 497 8.68 29.40 -1.56
C LEU A 497 8.36 28.00 -2.11
N LEU A 498 8.82 26.95 -1.44
CA LEU A 498 8.51 25.57 -1.78
C LEU A 498 7.00 25.32 -1.70
N MET A 499 6.33 25.84 -0.65
CA MET A 499 4.88 25.66 -0.51
C MET A 499 4.11 26.25 -1.69
N VAL A 500 4.40 27.49 -2.07
CA VAL A 500 3.73 28.15 -3.21
C VAL A 500 4.06 27.41 -4.51
N ASN A 501 5.33 27.18 -4.79
CA ASN A 501 5.78 26.63 -6.07
C ASN A 501 5.37 25.16 -6.28
N CYS A 502 5.43 24.32 -5.26
CA CYS A 502 4.99 22.93 -5.36
C CYS A 502 3.49 22.82 -5.62
N VAL A 503 2.68 23.67 -4.97
CA VAL A 503 1.23 23.73 -5.20
C VAL A 503 0.92 24.24 -6.61
N VAL A 504 1.53 25.34 -7.04
CA VAL A 504 1.36 25.88 -8.40
C VAL A 504 1.77 24.82 -9.44
N ALA A 505 2.91 24.17 -9.26
CA ALA A 505 3.41 23.15 -10.17
C ALA A 505 2.47 21.94 -10.27
N TYR A 506 1.94 21.48 -9.14
CA TYR A 506 0.97 20.38 -9.10
C TYR A 506 -0.31 20.73 -9.89
N TYR A 507 -0.95 21.88 -9.60
CA TYR A 507 -2.17 22.27 -10.30
C TYR A 507 -1.92 22.56 -11.79
N CYS A 508 -0.80 23.19 -12.14
CA CYS A 508 -0.43 23.41 -13.53
C CYS A 508 -0.24 22.06 -14.26
N SER A 509 0.51 21.13 -13.67
CA SER A 509 0.75 19.80 -14.27
C SER A 509 -0.54 18.99 -14.42
N SER A 510 -1.45 19.06 -13.46
CA SER A 510 -2.71 18.29 -13.45
C SER A 510 -3.68 18.69 -14.59
N ILE A 511 -3.52 19.89 -15.15
CA ILE A 511 -4.28 20.33 -16.33
C ILE A 511 -3.85 19.54 -17.58
N PHE A 512 -2.55 19.24 -17.72
CA PHE A 512 -1.97 18.63 -18.92
C PHE A 512 -1.77 17.12 -18.78
N GLU A 513 -1.68 16.61 -17.54
CA GLU A 513 -1.39 15.21 -17.26
C GLU A 513 -2.22 14.71 -16.08
N LYS A 514 -3.01 13.68 -16.34
CA LYS A 514 -3.82 13.02 -15.30
C LYS A 514 -3.12 11.84 -14.62
N GLN A 515 -2.08 11.31 -15.28
CA GLN A 515 -1.36 10.13 -14.83
C GLN A 515 0.05 10.51 -14.37
N PHE A 516 0.25 10.56 -13.06
CA PHE A 516 1.53 10.80 -12.41
C PHE A 516 2.41 9.53 -12.40
N ILE A 517 3.70 9.66 -12.09
CA ILE A 517 4.70 8.56 -12.10
C ILE A 517 4.21 7.29 -11.40
N TYR A 518 3.59 7.43 -10.25
CA TYR A 518 3.16 6.29 -9.42
C TYR A 518 1.69 5.88 -9.67
N GLY A 519 0.84 6.80 -10.11
CA GLY A 519 -0.59 6.58 -10.32
C GLY A 519 -0.90 5.55 -11.39
N GLU A 520 -0.23 5.63 -12.54
CA GLU A 520 -0.43 4.70 -13.67
C GLU A 520 -0.08 3.25 -13.29
N SER A 521 0.99 3.07 -12.52
CA SER A 521 1.39 1.75 -12.02
C SER A 521 0.35 1.17 -11.05
N LEU A 522 -0.25 2.01 -10.22
CA LEU A 522 -1.24 1.62 -9.23
C LEU A 522 -2.58 1.27 -9.89
N GLU A 523 -3.06 2.10 -10.84
CA GLU A 523 -4.30 1.86 -11.57
C GLU A 523 -4.23 0.57 -12.41
N ARG A 524 -3.14 0.37 -13.18
CA ARG A 524 -2.96 -0.84 -13.98
C ARG A 524 -2.91 -2.11 -13.12
N LYS A 525 -2.19 -2.07 -11.99
CA LYS A 525 -2.06 -3.22 -11.09
C LYS A 525 -3.34 -3.45 -10.29
N GLY A 526 -3.99 -2.39 -9.83
CA GLY A 526 -5.27 -2.47 -9.14
C GLY A 526 -6.37 -3.09 -10.02
N ALA A 527 -6.50 -2.62 -11.26
CA ALA A 527 -7.44 -3.17 -12.21
C ALA A 527 -7.13 -4.63 -12.57
N ALA A 528 -5.85 -4.99 -12.77
CA ALA A 528 -5.44 -6.36 -13.05
C ALA A 528 -5.73 -7.30 -11.87
N PHE A 529 -5.45 -6.87 -10.64
CA PHE A 529 -5.74 -7.65 -9.43
C PHE A 529 -7.25 -7.81 -9.22
N PHE A 530 -8.02 -6.75 -9.39
CA PHE A 530 -9.48 -6.78 -9.29
C PHE A 530 -10.10 -7.70 -10.34
N ASN A 531 -9.66 -7.60 -11.60
CA ASN A 531 -10.10 -8.49 -12.68
C ASN A 531 -9.70 -9.94 -12.43
N GLN A 532 -8.54 -10.21 -11.84
CA GLN A 532 -8.13 -11.56 -11.48
C GLN A 532 -8.97 -12.13 -10.34
N GLN A 533 -9.26 -11.35 -9.30
CA GLN A 533 -10.18 -11.77 -8.23
C GLN A 533 -11.59 -12.03 -8.74
N LEU A 534 -12.07 -11.19 -9.68
CA LEU A 534 -13.36 -11.40 -10.32
C LEU A 534 -13.39 -12.68 -11.19
N ALA A 535 -12.26 -13.03 -11.82
CA ALA A 535 -12.15 -14.23 -12.65
C ALA A 535 -12.04 -15.52 -11.81
N ASP A 536 -11.37 -15.44 -10.67
CA ASP A 536 -11.15 -16.60 -9.77
C ASP A 536 -12.39 -16.93 -8.91
N ALA A 537 -13.28 -15.95 -8.68
CA ALA A 537 -14.47 -16.12 -7.88
C ALA A 537 -15.65 -16.63 -8.71
N LYS A 538 -16.22 -17.77 -8.29
CA LYS A 538 -17.40 -18.34 -8.94
C LYS A 538 -18.68 -17.93 -8.22
N ILE A 539 -19.71 -17.59 -9.00
CA ILE A 539 -21.03 -17.24 -8.47
C ILE A 539 -21.59 -18.37 -7.61
N ILE A 540 -21.35 -19.62 -7.99
CA ILE A 540 -21.85 -20.80 -7.30
C ILE A 540 -21.46 -20.87 -5.83
N ASP A 541 -20.31 -20.30 -5.45
CA ASP A 541 -19.78 -20.32 -4.07
C ASP A 541 -20.52 -19.32 -3.15
N LEU A 542 -21.24 -18.35 -3.74
CA LEU A 542 -21.92 -17.27 -3.03
C LEU A 542 -23.46 -17.37 -3.11
N ILE A 543 -23.99 -18.40 -3.75
CA ILE A 543 -25.43 -18.60 -3.90
C ILE A 543 -26.06 -18.91 -2.53
N ARG A 544 -27.08 -18.12 -2.18
CA ARG A 544 -28.00 -18.43 -1.09
C ARG A 544 -29.19 -19.20 -1.64
N ARG A 545 -29.43 -20.41 -1.14
CA ARG A 545 -30.40 -21.36 -1.71
C ARG A 545 -31.86 -21.14 -1.29
N ASP A 546 -32.15 -20.20 -0.41
CA ASP A 546 -33.51 -19.90 0.07
C ASP A 546 -33.96 -18.49 -0.36
N PRO A 547 -34.22 -18.23 -1.64
CA PRO A 547 -34.78 -16.97 -2.06
C PRO A 547 -36.26 -16.90 -1.67
N VAL A 548 -36.72 -15.73 -1.20
CA VAL A 548 -38.14 -15.52 -0.93
C VAL A 548 -38.88 -15.40 -2.24
N THR A 549 -39.83 -16.30 -2.49
CA THR A 549 -40.61 -16.38 -3.74
C THR A 549 -42.08 -16.36 -3.49
N LEU A 550 -42.87 -15.88 -4.45
CA LEU A 550 -44.32 -15.99 -4.49
C LEU A 550 -44.76 -16.50 -5.88
N PRO A 551 -45.87 -17.24 -5.95
CA PRO A 551 -46.42 -17.67 -7.22
C PRO A 551 -47.01 -16.47 -7.99
N ASN A 552 -47.14 -16.59 -9.32
CA ASN A 552 -47.65 -15.52 -10.18
C ASN A 552 -49.12 -15.12 -9.90
N ASN A 553 -49.88 -15.98 -9.25
CA ASN A 553 -51.27 -15.75 -8.83
C ASN A 553 -51.38 -15.26 -7.37
N ALA A 554 -50.28 -14.98 -6.71
CA ALA A 554 -50.31 -14.44 -5.35
C ALA A 554 -51.07 -13.11 -5.29
N THR A 555 -51.91 -12.97 -4.28
CA THR A 555 -52.72 -11.76 -4.07
C THR A 555 -51.88 -10.60 -3.56
N PHE A 556 -52.37 -9.37 -3.76
CA PHE A 556 -51.71 -8.18 -3.21
C PHE A 556 -51.48 -8.27 -1.71
N ALA A 557 -52.42 -8.85 -0.96
CA ALA A 557 -52.27 -9.02 0.51
C ALA A 557 -51.11 -9.95 0.87
N GLU A 558 -50.89 -11.03 0.14
CA GLU A 558 -49.78 -11.94 0.32
C GLU A 558 -48.45 -11.27 -0.04
N ILE A 559 -48.42 -10.48 -1.12
CA ILE A 559 -47.23 -9.71 -1.51
C ILE A 559 -46.87 -8.70 -0.42
N ALA A 560 -47.86 -7.90 0.04
CA ALA A 560 -47.64 -6.89 1.08
C ALA A 560 -47.20 -7.52 2.40
N HIS A 561 -47.82 -8.64 2.80
CA HIS A 561 -47.43 -9.38 4.00
C HIS A 561 -45.99 -9.89 3.93
N THR A 562 -45.59 -10.43 2.78
CA THR A 562 -44.24 -10.96 2.56
C THR A 562 -43.17 -9.86 2.63
N PHE A 563 -43.46 -8.65 2.10
CA PHE A 563 -42.57 -7.51 2.22
C PHE A 563 -42.36 -7.08 3.70
N VAL A 564 -43.43 -7.06 4.47
CA VAL A 564 -43.39 -6.69 5.88
C VAL A 564 -42.61 -7.73 6.71
N GLN A 565 -42.88 -9.03 6.46
CA GLN A 565 -42.30 -10.13 7.20
C GLN A 565 -40.79 -10.27 6.95
N HIS A 566 -40.34 -10.11 5.70
CA HIS A 566 -38.94 -10.38 5.33
C HIS A 566 -38.07 -9.13 5.15
N ARG A 567 -38.61 -7.92 5.28
CA ARG A 567 -37.91 -6.63 5.11
C ARG A 567 -37.08 -6.56 3.82
N LEU A 568 -37.65 -7.02 2.71
CA LEU A 568 -36.99 -7.07 1.40
C LEU A 568 -37.32 -5.83 0.59
N GLN A 569 -36.48 -5.53 -0.43
CA GLN A 569 -36.79 -4.54 -1.46
C GLN A 569 -37.45 -5.15 -2.67
N HIS A 570 -37.16 -6.43 -2.95
CA HIS A 570 -37.70 -7.17 -4.09
C HIS A 570 -38.12 -8.58 -3.68
N ILE A 571 -39.23 -9.07 -4.20
CA ILE A 571 -39.71 -10.45 -4.06
C ILE A 571 -39.71 -11.09 -5.44
N TYR A 572 -39.20 -12.31 -5.56
CA TYR A 572 -39.17 -13.04 -6.83
C TYR A 572 -40.45 -13.76 -7.09
N ILE A 573 -40.96 -13.61 -8.33
CA ILE A 573 -42.18 -14.27 -8.77
C ILE A 573 -41.82 -15.48 -9.60
N THR A 574 -42.42 -16.62 -9.23
CA THR A 574 -42.17 -17.90 -9.87
C THR A 574 -43.45 -18.44 -10.51
N GLY A 575 -43.29 -19.11 -11.64
CA GLY A 575 -44.32 -19.85 -12.33
C GLY A 575 -44.35 -21.33 -11.94
N LYS A 576 -44.90 -22.16 -12.86
CA LYS A 576 -44.82 -23.63 -12.71
C LYS A 576 -43.37 -24.09 -12.77
N ASP A 577 -43.04 -25.13 -12.02
CA ASP A 577 -41.69 -25.73 -11.94
C ASP A 577 -40.59 -24.76 -11.47
N GLU A 578 -40.94 -23.83 -10.56
CA GLU A 578 -40.01 -22.83 -10.02
C GLU A 578 -39.37 -21.94 -11.08
N GLN A 579 -39.99 -21.78 -12.24
CA GLN A 579 -39.53 -20.90 -13.29
C GLN A 579 -39.58 -19.43 -12.83
N PHE A 580 -38.45 -18.71 -12.88
CA PHE A 580 -38.38 -17.29 -12.56
C PHE A 580 -39.10 -16.47 -13.66
N LEU A 581 -40.12 -15.74 -13.29
CA LEU A 581 -40.91 -14.88 -14.17
C LEU A 581 -40.44 -13.43 -14.10
N GLY A 582 -39.95 -12.97 -12.93
CA GLY A 582 -39.51 -11.61 -12.69
C GLY A 582 -39.51 -11.27 -11.19
N ALA A 583 -39.43 -10.00 -10.88
CA ALA A 583 -39.46 -9.51 -9.50
C ALA A 583 -40.48 -8.40 -9.32
N VAL A 584 -41.05 -8.31 -8.12
CA VAL A 584 -41.91 -7.19 -7.69
C VAL A 584 -41.12 -6.37 -6.70
N SER A 585 -41.05 -5.07 -6.89
CA SER A 585 -40.35 -4.16 -5.95
C SER A 585 -41.31 -3.61 -4.88
N LEU A 586 -40.76 -3.23 -3.73
CA LEU A 586 -41.55 -2.54 -2.70
C LEU A 586 -42.11 -1.19 -3.23
N HIS A 587 -41.47 -0.61 -4.24
CA HIS A 587 -41.93 0.62 -4.86
C HIS A 587 -43.19 0.42 -5.65
N ASP A 588 -43.29 -0.70 -6.36
CA ASP A 588 -44.43 -1.01 -7.23
C ASP A 588 -45.74 -1.20 -6.45
N ILE A 589 -45.64 -1.66 -5.20
CA ILE A 589 -46.85 -1.85 -4.35
C ILE A 589 -47.30 -0.58 -3.64
N LYS A 590 -46.49 0.48 -3.56
CA LYS A 590 -46.87 1.72 -2.86
C LYS A 590 -48.09 2.40 -3.43
N GLU A 591 -48.25 2.39 -4.74
CA GLU A 591 -49.41 3.01 -5.42
C GLU A 591 -50.75 2.36 -5.04
N PHE A 592 -50.74 1.10 -4.65
CA PHE A 592 -51.94 0.33 -4.30
C PHE A 592 -52.24 0.35 -2.79
N LEU A 593 -51.29 0.74 -1.95
CA LEU A 593 -51.50 0.81 -0.49
C LEU A 593 -52.56 1.85 -0.11
N ASP A 594 -52.64 2.95 -0.86
CA ASP A 594 -53.60 4.02 -0.64
C ASP A 594 -54.97 3.77 -1.34
N ARG A 595 -55.11 2.67 -2.13
CA ARG A 595 -56.30 2.36 -2.90
C ARG A 595 -56.77 0.92 -2.67
N PRO A 596 -57.38 0.61 -1.54
CA PRO A 596 -57.72 -0.76 -1.13
C PRO A 596 -58.71 -1.46 -2.07
N GLU A 597 -59.50 -0.71 -2.84
CA GLU A 597 -60.43 -1.28 -3.85
C GLU A 597 -59.69 -1.89 -5.03
N LEU A 598 -58.66 -1.19 -5.53
CA LEU A 598 -57.80 -1.68 -6.62
C LEU A 598 -56.88 -2.80 -6.12
N ALA A 599 -56.38 -2.70 -4.89
CA ALA A 599 -55.51 -3.70 -4.29
C ALA A 599 -56.15 -5.11 -4.22
N ARG A 600 -57.48 -5.21 -4.15
CA ARG A 600 -58.19 -6.52 -4.14
C ARG A 600 -58.24 -7.19 -5.50
N MET A 601 -58.01 -6.46 -6.57
CA MET A 601 -58.06 -6.97 -7.96
C MET A 601 -56.70 -7.28 -8.53
N VAL A 602 -55.58 -6.88 -7.86
CA VAL A 602 -54.22 -7.00 -8.33
C VAL A 602 -53.59 -8.30 -7.82
N ILE A 603 -52.96 -9.03 -8.73
CA ILE A 603 -52.17 -10.22 -8.44
C ILE A 603 -50.68 -9.99 -8.81
N ALA A 604 -49.80 -10.91 -8.38
CA ALA A 604 -48.36 -10.81 -8.65
C ALA A 604 -48.05 -10.69 -10.16
N ALA A 605 -48.84 -11.33 -11.04
CA ALA A 605 -48.66 -11.26 -12.48
C ALA A 605 -48.83 -9.84 -13.06
N ASP A 606 -49.64 -8.98 -12.41
CA ASP A 606 -49.85 -7.60 -12.84
C ASP A 606 -48.74 -6.64 -12.46
N LEU A 607 -47.96 -7.00 -11.42
CA LEU A 607 -46.88 -6.17 -10.82
C LEU A 607 -45.47 -6.65 -11.19
N VAL A 608 -45.36 -7.83 -11.83
CA VAL A 608 -44.06 -8.44 -12.06
C VAL A 608 -43.27 -7.69 -13.14
N ASN A 609 -42.06 -7.30 -12.81
CA ASN A 609 -41.09 -6.83 -13.79
C ASN A 609 -40.35 -8.04 -14.38
N ALA A 610 -40.72 -8.43 -15.61
CA ALA A 610 -40.17 -9.58 -16.33
C ALA A 610 -38.73 -9.35 -16.81
N ASP A 611 -38.30 -8.08 -16.95
CA ASP A 611 -36.96 -7.68 -17.38
C ASP A 611 -35.97 -7.56 -16.21
N PHE A 612 -36.40 -7.95 -15.00
CA PHE A 612 -35.50 -7.92 -13.84
C PHE A 612 -34.25 -8.75 -14.10
N PRO A 613 -33.02 -8.21 -13.86
CA PRO A 613 -31.78 -8.90 -14.16
C PRO A 613 -31.66 -10.21 -13.41
N ARG A 614 -31.15 -11.22 -14.09
CA ARG A 614 -30.91 -12.57 -13.57
C ARG A 614 -29.50 -13.05 -13.94
N ILE A 615 -28.97 -13.95 -13.17
CA ILE A 615 -27.60 -14.47 -13.32
C ILE A 615 -27.66 -15.99 -13.38
N SER A 616 -26.76 -16.61 -14.14
CA SER A 616 -26.53 -18.07 -14.08
C SER A 616 -25.23 -18.39 -13.33
N PRO A 617 -25.06 -19.58 -12.74
CA PRO A 617 -23.86 -19.99 -12.02
C PRO A 617 -22.59 -19.96 -12.87
N ASP A 618 -22.73 -20.11 -14.20
CA ASP A 618 -21.63 -20.13 -15.15
C ASP A 618 -21.11 -18.73 -15.51
N GLN A 619 -21.86 -17.69 -15.17
CA GLN A 619 -21.43 -16.31 -15.42
C GLN A 619 -20.36 -15.90 -14.40
N GLY A 620 -19.44 -15.01 -14.85
CA GLY A 620 -18.40 -14.47 -13.99
C GLY A 620 -18.92 -13.42 -12.99
N MET A 621 -18.19 -13.23 -11.90
CA MET A 621 -18.51 -12.23 -10.87
C MET A 621 -18.60 -10.79 -11.43
N GLY A 622 -17.81 -10.48 -12.49
CA GLY A 622 -17.87 -9.19 -13.18
C GLY A 622 -19.23 -8.92 -13.78
N THR A 623 -19.82 -9.91 -14.45
CA THR A 623 -21.19 -9.82 -15.01
C THR A 623 -22.25 -9.65 -13.92
N ALA A 624 -22.04 -10.29 -12.75
CA ALA A 624 -22.91 -10.08 -11.61
C ALA A 624 -22.87 -8.62 -11.12
N LEU A 625 -21.69 -8.05 -11.05
CA LEU A 625 -21.50 -6.66 -10.62
C LEU A 625 -22.11 -5.67 -11.61
N GLU A 626 -21.95 -5.89 -12.92
CA GLU A 626 -22.58 -5.08 -13.97
C GLU A 626 -24.10 -5.08 -13.82
N LYS A 627 -24.70 -6.25 -13.62
CA LYS A 627 -26.17 -6.38 -13.42
C LYS A 627 -26.65 -5.75 -12.12
N PHE A 628 -25.83 -5.71 -11.05
CA PHE A 628 -26.15 -4.94 -9.85
C PHE A 628 -26.12 -3.42 -10.07
N LEU A 629 -25.34 -2.94 -11.05
CA LEU A 629 -25.30 -1.52 -11.43
C LEU A 629 -26.51 -1.12 -12.30
N GLU A 630 -27.07 -2.05 -13.09
CA GLU A 630 -28.25 -1.81 -13.92
C GLU A 630 -29.50 -1.60 -13.07
N VAL A 631 -29.58 -2.27 -11.91
CA VAL A 631 -30.74 -2.22 -11.01
C VAL A 631 -30.28 -1.94 -9.59
N ASN A 632 -30.92 -0.99 -8.93
CA ASN A 632 -30.63 -0.68 -7.54
C ASN A 632 -31.21 -1.75 -6.59
N ALA A 633 -30.75 -3.00 -6.77
CA ALA A 633 -31.18 -4.15 -5.99
C ALA A 633 -30.10 -4.59 -5.02
N GLU A 634 -30.48 -5.07 -3.83
CA GLU A 634 -29.55 -5.67 -2.87
C GLU A 634 -29.20 -7.12 -3.22
N ARG A 635 -30.11 -7.80 -3.95
CA ARG A 635 -29.98 -9.21 -4.34
C ARG A 635 -30.44 -9.43 -5.76
N LEU A 636 -29.74 -10.31 -6.49
CA LEU A 636 -30.13 -10.77 -7.82
C LEU A 636 -30.50 -12.25 -7.78
N PRO A 637 -31.54 -12.67 -8.54
CA PRO A 637 -31.91 -14.07 -8.67
C PRO A 637 -30.86 -14.84 -9.47
N VAL A 638 -30.56 -16.05 -9.04
CA VAL A 638 -29.70 -16.99 -9.76
C VAL A 638 -30.56 -18.10 -10.33
N VAL A 639 -30.50 -18.26 -11.64
CA VAL A 639 -31.24 -19.29 -12.39
C VAL A 639 -30.26 -20.36 -12.88
N ASP A 640 -30.72 -21.60 -12.98
CA ASP A 640 -29.92 -22.75 -13.42
C ASP A 640 -29.36 -22.54 -14.84
N ASN A 641 -30.20 -22.06 -15.75
CA ASN A 641 -29.86 -21.73 -17.12
C ASN A 641 -30.70 -20.54 -17.60
N LEU A 642 -30.15 -19.70 -18.45
CA LEU A 642 -30.86 -18.56 -19.03
C LEU A 642 -32.07 -18.98 -19.91
N SER A 643 -32.09 -20.22 -20.38
CA SER A 643 -33.17 -20.79 -21.20
C SER A 643 -34.33 -21.37 -20.36
N SER A 644 -34.05 -22.22 -19.39
CA SER A 644 -35.05 -22.86 -18.51
C SER A 644 -35.53 -21.89 -17.42
N ARG A 645 -34.70 -20.95 -17.01
CA ARG A 645 -34.98 -19.91 -16.01
C ARG A 645 -35.44 -20.46 -14.66
N ARG A 646 -35.11 -21.70 -14.31
CA ARG A 646 -35.44 -22.25 -13.00
C ARG A 646 -34.64 -21.53 -11.92
N LEU A 647 -35.31 -21.00 -10.91
CA LEU A 647 -34.66 -20.28 -9.80
C LEU A 647 -33.98 -21.26 -8.87
N ILE A 648 -32.64 -21.12 -8.68
CA ILE A 648 -31.83 -21.96 -7.80
C ILE A 648 -31.39 -21.25 -6.54
N GLY A 649 -31.49 -19.92 -6.50
CA GLY A 649 -31.09 -19.13 -5.35
C GLY A 649 -31.03 -17.64 -5.64
N SER A 650 -30.35 -16.93 -4.76
CA SER A 650 -30.05 -15.51 -4.93
C SER A 650 -28.61 -15.20 -4.53
N ILE A 651 -28.06 -14.13 -5.08
CA ILE A 651 -26.74 -13.59 -4.69
C ILE A 651 -26.93 -12.18 -4.16
N SER A 652 -26.22 -11.85 -3.07
CA SER A 652 -26.27 -10.51 -2.47
C SER A 652 -25.08 -9.67 -2.93
N LYS A 653 -25.32 -8.38 -3.18
CA LYS A 653 -24.27 -7.38 -3.46
C LYS A 653 -23.26 -7.34 -2.33
N THR A 654 -23.70 -7.44 -1.09
CA THR A 654 -22.84 -7.47 0.10
C THR A 654 -21.93 -8.70 0.14
N ASP A 655 -22.44 -9.90 -0.22
CA ASP A 655 -21.64 -11.12 -0.23
C ASP A 655 -20.53 -11.05 -1.29
N ILE A 656 -20.80 -10.47 -2.46
CA ILE A 656 -19.79 -10.19 -3.49
C ILE A 656 -18.74 -9.23 -2.94
N MET A 657 -19.14 -8.11 -2.34
CA MET A 657 -18.21 -7.12 -1.79
C MET A 657 -17.36 -7.68 -0.65
N LEU A 658 -17.93 -8.50 0.23
CA LEU A 658 -17.20 -9.17 1.30
C LEU A 658 -16.22 -10.20 0.77
N HIS A 659 -16.59 -10.93 -0.28
CA HIS A 659 -15.71 -11.89 -0.93
C HIS A 659 -14.52 -11.17 -1.59
N LEU A 660 -14.78 -10.08 -2.33
CA LEU A 660 -13.75 -9.24 -2.94
C LEU A 660 -12.85 -8.54 -1.90
N ALA A 661 -13.40 -8.20 -0.73
CA ALA A 661 -12.62 -7.64 0.38
C ALA A 661 -11.78 -8.69 1.15
N GLY A 662 -11.77 -9.96 0.70
CA GLY A 662 -11.01 -11.04 1.33
C GLY A 662 -11.58 -11.51 2.68
N LYS A 663 -12.78 -11.09 3.04
CA LYS A 663 -13.52 -11.68 4.16
C LYS A 663 -14.28 -12.89 3.62
N GLN A 664 -13.72 -14.09 3.77
CA GLN A 664 -14.50 -15.30 3.60
C GLN A 664 -15.72 -15.19 4.53
N SER A 665 -16.90 -15.21 3.95
CA SER A 665 -18.13 -15.45 4.66
C SER A 665 -17.93 -16.78 5.40
N SER A 666 -17.70 -16.72 6.71
CA SER A 666 -17.82 -17.91 7.54
C SER A 666 -19.21 -18.46 7.24
N LYS A 667 -19.28 -19.67 6.72
CA LYS A 667 -20.52 -20.40 6.54
C LYS A 667 -21.31 -20.30 7.84
N ILE A 668 -22.28 -19.41 7.86
CA ILE A 668 -23.37 -19.51 8.81
C ILE A 668 -24.21 -20.66 8.28
N SER A 669 -23.81 -21.88 8.67
CA SER A 669 -24.66 -23.03 8.60
C SER A 669 -25.61 -22.91 9.80
N ARG A 670 -26.83 -22.55 9.58
CA ARG A 670 -28.09 -23.15 10.08
C ARG A 670 -29.20 -22.14 10.00
#